data_694c9faa74f8254808a6f0a0893d0927
#
_entry.id   694c9faa74f8254808a6f0a0893d0927
#
_cell.length_a   1.000
_cell.length_b   1.000
_cell.length_c   1.000
_cell.angle_alpha   90.00
_cell.angle_beta   90.00
_cell.angle_gamma   90.00
#
_symmetry.space_group_name_H-M   'P 1'
#
loop_
_entity.id
_entity.type
_entity.pdbx_description
1 polymer ?
#
loop_
_entity_poly.entity_id
_entity_poly.type
_entity_poly.pdbx_seq_one_letter_code
_entity_poly.pdbx_strand_id
1 'polypeptide(L)'
;MAIQLGADVAETDFAWTIGSLCQINRIPFDPALLLRKFPAPHSVHQLIEALRSFGFRTGEGKLAKSAYPCLGFLAGEAAKPALLVKRDAERLLYFVAGSQAPQTALLGSLKEQFAADVLLVRHESTKEPATEDGAPAATKFGFRWFWTELLRHKRVWRDVLLASFFIQLIGLTMPIGTQVVIDKVVVHQTESTLIAIAVGLGMFLLFSAGMSWLRQYFVLHTGNRVDAVLGSQVFRHLFRLHLPYFEHRPTGTLVARMHAVETVREFMAGAAVSAILDFPFLLVFAAVMFAYSWQLTLIALGILFLVAGLSVAVTPMLRARLNRQFLLGARNQAFLTEYVAGMETVKSLQMEPRLEGRYDEMLASYLAAGFATRQLSNTYNVIANALEQTMTLSILCVGALLVMQHDGFTIGMLVAFQMFASRLSQPMLRLASLWQEFQQASIAVRRLGDIMDAPAEPFVLSPGRTADGKGEVRIEALSFRYSTEHPYLYRNLSLTLKPGKLTVLTGPSGSGKSTLAKLLLGFYQPTDGRIEIDGRDIRHLSANELRQYFGIVPQETYLFSGTIYENLLAANPNAGFEDVVQACKVAEIHEVIEKLPQGYSTVIGEHGVGLSGGQKQRLAIARAVLKRPRILIFDEATSGLDQQTAERFA
;
A
#
# COMPACT_ATOMS: atom_id res chain seq x y z
N MET A 1 -14.43 -30.58 10.70
CA MET A 1 -14.71 -29.15 10.66
C MET A 1 -13.46 -28.49 10.10
N ALA A 2 -13.58 -27.67 9.09
CA ALA A 2 -12.46 -26.88 8.57
C ALA A 2 -12.08 -25.78 9.58
N ILE A 3 -10.82 -25.35 9.60
CA ILE A 3 -10.38 -24.23 10.44
C ILE A 3 -11.15 -22.97 10.00
N GLN A 4 -11.98 -22.42 10.88
CA GLN A 4 -12.65 -21.14 10.63
C GLN A 4 -11.66 -20.01 10.89
N LEU A 5 -11.13 -19.39 9.84
CA LEU A 5 -10.15 -18.30 9.92
C LEU A 5 -10.63 -17.07 10.72
N GLY A 6 -11.95 -16.88 10.79
CA GLY A 6 -12.58 -15.81 11.57
C GLY A 6 -12.96 -16.20 13.00
N ALA A 7 -12.65 -17.42 13.46
CA ALA A 7 -12.98 -17.83 14.82
C ALA A 7 -12.14 -17.06 15.85
N ASP A 8 -12.80 -16.61 16.92
CA ASP A 8 -12.16 -15.85 17.99
C ASP A 8 -11.27 -16.74 18.85
N VAL A 9 -10.10 -16.20 19.20
CA VAL A 9 -9.11 -16.82 20.09
C VAL A 9 -8.97 -15.93 21.33
N ALA A 10 -9.03 -16.51 22.52
CA ALA A 10 -8.83 -15.73 23.74
C ALA A 10 -7.42 -15.12 23.78
N GLU A 11 -7.27 -13.92 24.35
CA GLU A 11 -6.00 -13.18 24.42
C GLU A 11 -4.88 -14.01 25.07
N THR A 12 -5.20 -14.69 26.17
CA THR A 12 -4.27 -15.58 26.88
C THR A 12 -3.80 -16.73 26.00
N ASP A 13 -4.72 -17.31 25.23
CA ASP A 13 -4.44 -18.44 24.34
C ASP A 13 -3.64 -18.01 23.11
N PHE A 14 -3.92 -16.81 22.61
CA PHE A 14 -3.16 -16.17 21.53
C PHE A 14 -1.70 -15.95 21.93
N ALA A 15 -1.47 -15.30 23.08
CA ALA A 15 -0.13 -15.05 23.59
C ALA A 15 0.61 -16.35 23.95
N TRP A 16 -0.07 -17.31 24.58
CA TRP A 16 0.49 -18.61 24.94
C TRP A 16 0.95 -19.40 23.70
N THR A 17 0.13 -19.44 22.67
CA THR A 17 0.43 -20.19 21.44
C THR A 17 1.71 -19.69 20.77
N ILE A 18 1.83 -18.38 20.62
CA ILE A 18 3.01 -17.77 19.98
C ILE A 18 4.23 -17.92 20.91
N GLY A 19 4.05 -17.68 22.20
CA GLY A 19 5.12 -17.82 23.20
C GLY A 19 5.68 -19.24 23.26
N SER A 20 4.81 -20.26 23.23
CA SER A 20 5.23 -21.67 23.24
C SER A 20 6.03 -22.05 21.98
N LEU A 21 5.60 -21.58 20.79
CA LEU A 21 6.34 -21.81 19.55
C LEU A 21 7.66 -21.06 19.52
N CYS A 22 7.71 -19.84 20.04
CA CYS A 22 8.95 -19.08 20.20
C CYS A 22 9.90 -19.79 21.16
N GLN A 23 9.42 -20.30 22.29
CA GLN A 23 10.22 -21.02 23.28
C GLN A 23 10.83 -22.32 22.70
N ILE A 24 10.06 -23.09 21.95
CA ILE A 24 10.56 -24.31 21.28
C ILE A 24 11.67 -23.97 20.28
N ASN A 25 11.57 -22.84 19.58
CA ASN A 25 12.54 -22.42 18.58
C ASN A 25 13.62 -21.47 19.14
N ARG A 26 13.69 -21.27 20.47
CA ARG A 26 14.63 -20.37 21.17
C ARG A 26 14.59 -18.93 20.68
N ILE A 27 13.41 -18.46 20.29
CA ILE A 27 13.16 -17.09 19.87
C ILE A 27 12.78 -16.28 21.12
N PRO A 28 13.42 -15.14 21.39
CA PRO A 28 12.99 -14.25 22.46
C PRO A 28 11.54 -13.79 22.25
N PHE A 29 10.74 -13.77 23.31
CA PHE A 29 9.31 -13.46 23.25
C PHE A 29 8.89 -12.56 24.40
N ASP A 30 8.15 -11.49 24.07
CA ASP A 30 7.52 -10.59 25.03
C ASP A 30 6.02 -10.48 24.70
N PRO A 31 5.12 -10.96 25.58
CA PRO A 31 3.69 -10.91 25.35
C PRO A 31 3.15 -9.47 25.27
N ALA A 32 3.73 -8.51 26.01
CA ALA A 32 3.27 -7.13 25.99
C ALA A 32 3.54 -6.45 24.64
N LEU A 33 4.68 -6.72 24.01
CA LEU A 33 5.00 -6.23 22.67
C LEU A 33 4.10 -6.89 21.60
N LEU A 34 3.83 -8.19 21.77
CA LEU A 34 2.92 -8.91 20.86
C LEU A 34 1.52 -8.32 20.90
N LEU A 35 0.91 -8.20 22.08
CA LEU A 35 -0.46 -7.74 22.26
C LEU A 35 -0.65 -6.28 21.83
N ARG A 36 0.35 -5.44 21.96
CA ARG A 36 0.31 -4.07 21.41
C ARG A 36 0.28 -4.03 19.88
N LYS A 37 0.99 -4.95 19.25
CA LYS A 37 1.01 -5.02 17.77
C LYS A 37 -0.26 -5.64 17.19
N PHE A 38 -0.84 -6.58 17.92
CA PHE A 38 -2.04 -7.30 17.54
C PHE A 38 -3.10 -7.11 18.62
N PRO A 39 -3.82 -5.96 18.62
CA PRO A 39 -4.87 -5.71 19.62
C PRO A 39 -6.09 -6.62 19.42
N ALA A 40 -6.85 -6.83 20.48
CA ALA A 40 -8.11 -7.57 20.43
C ALA A 40 -9.15 -6.90 19.50
N PRO A 41 -10.09 -7.66 18.90
CA PRO A 41 -10.32 -9.10 19.06
C PRO A 41 -9.33 -9.95 18.28
N HIS A 42 -8.85 -11.04 18.90
CA HIS A 42 -7.90 -11.95 18.25
C HIS A 42 -8.64 -13.04 17.48
N SER A 43 -8.26 -13.24 16.22
CA SER A 43 -8.78 -14.30 15.35
C SER A 43 -7.67 -15.28 14.94
N VAL A 44 -8.06 -16.45 14.42
CA VAL A 44 -7.10 -17.41 13.85
C VAL A 44 -6.30 -16.76 12.69
N HIS A 45 -6.90 -15.85 11.94
CA HIS A 45 -6.20 -15.11 10.91
C HIS A 45 -5.08 -14.22 11.49
N GLN A 46 -5.37 -13.48 12.56
CA GLN A 46 -4.36 -12.68 13.27
C GLN A 46 -3.27 -13.55 13.91
N LEU A 47 -3.62 -14.75 14.40
CA LEU A 47 -2.64 -15.71 14.90
C LEU A 47 -1.63 -16.12 13.80
N ILE A 48 -2.12 -16.37 12.59
CA ILE A 48 -1.29 -16.69 11.43
C ILE A 48 -0.37 -15.51 11.07
N GLU A 49 -0.92 -14.28 11.07
CA GLU A 49 -0.13 -13.07 10.81
C GLU A 49 0.95 -12.83 11.86
N ALA A 50 0.61 -13.02 13.12
CA ALA A 50 1.53 -12.91 14.23
C ALA A 50 2.66 -13.94 14.11
N LEU A 51 2.35 -15.21 13.84
CA LEU A 51 3.36 -16.25 13.61
C LEU A 51 4.30 -15.90 12.45
N ARG A 52 3.77 -15.40 11.35
CA ARG A 52 4.58 -14.94 10.21
C ARG A 52 5.51 -13.79 10.59
N SER A 53 5.08 -12.91 11.47
CA SER A 53 5.90 -11.79 11.94
C SER A 53 7.09 -12.21 12.81
N PHE A 54 7.05 -13.42 13.41
CA PHE A 54 8.17 -14.06 14.11
C PHE A 54 9.01 -14.99 13.20
N GLY A 55 8.81 -14.95 11.87
CA GLY A 55 9.58 -15.74 10.92
C GLY A 55 9.09 -17.19 10.77
N PHE A 56 7.87 -17.49 11.22
CA PHE A 56 7.27 -18.80 10.97
C PHE A 56 6.57 -18.85 9.61
N ARG A 57 6.84 -19.89 8.85
CA ARG A 57 5.99 -20.26 7.70
C ARG A 57 4.81 -21.07 8.20
N THR A 58 3.63 -20.67 7.75
CA THR A 58 2.36 -21.35 8.11
C THR A 58 1.75 -21.96 6.87
N GLY A 59 1.21 -23.15 7.00
CA GLY A 59 0.48 -23.88 5.96
C GLY A 59 -0.66 -24.70 6.55
N GLU A 60 -1.68 -24.98 5.77
CA GLU A 60 -2.79 -25.85 6.19
C GLU A 60 -2.43 -27.31 5.92
N GLY A 61 -2.78 -28.18 6.85
CA GLY A 61 -2.57 -29.61 6.75
C GLY A 61 -3.73 -30.40 7.37
N LYS A 62 -3.81 -31.70 7.07
CA LYS A 62 -4.78 -32.59 7.71
C LYS A 62 -4.15 -33.32 8.89
N LEU A 63 -4.84 -33.34 10.03
CA LEU A 63 -4.37 -33.94 11.29
C LEU A 63 -3.77 -35.36 11.11
N ALA A 64 -4.35 -36.17 10.23
CA ALA A 64 -3.91 -37.54 9.99
C ALA A 64 -2.55 -37.68 9.26
N LYS A 65 -2.11 -36.65 8.51
CA LYS A 65 -0.92 -36.67 7.62
C LYS A 65 0.10 -35.57 7.91
N SER A 66 -0.04 -34.86 9.05
CA SER A 66 0.77 -33.69 9.35
C SER A 66 2.09 -34.03 10.03
N ALA A 67 3.12 -33.21 9.75
CA ALA A 67 4.39 -33.25 10.45
C ALA A 67 4.28 -32.52 11.81
N TYR A 68 4.98 -32.99 12.80
CA TYR A 68 5.00 -32.42 14.15
C TYR A 68 6.32 -31.66 14.42
N PRO A 69 6.31 -30.57 15.21
CA PRO A 69 5.15 -29.99 15.90
C PRO A 69 4.22 -29.20 14.96
N CYS A 70 2.91 -29.24 15.23
CA CYS A 70 1.91 -28.45 14.50
C CYS A 70 0.83 -27.93 15.48
N LEU A 71 0.03 -26.97 15.05
CA LEU A 71 -1.05 -26.37 15.81
C LEU A 71 -2.37 -27.00 15.40
N GLY A 72 -3.05 -27.63 16.35
CA GLY A 72 -4.44 -28.09 16.25
C GLY A 72 -5.37 -27.15 16.99
N PHE A 73 -6.67 -27.29 16.74
CA PHE A 73 -7.72 -26.58 17.47
C PHE A 73 -8.68 -27.59 18.06
N LEU A 74 -9.03 -27.40 19.33
CA LEU A 74 -10.00 -28.27 20.00
C LEU A 74 -11.40 -28.09 19.38
N ALA A 75 -12.16 -29.16 19.30
CA ALA A 75 -13.55 -29.12 18.82
C ALA A 75 -14.43 -28.47 19.89
N GLY A 76 -15.04 -27.30 19.58
CA GLY A 76 -15.87 -26.52 20.48
C GLY A 76 -16.30 -25.22 19.90
N GLU A 77 -17.00 -24.36 20.66
CA GLU A 77 -17.52 -23.06 20.20
C GLU A 77 -16.42 -22.00 20.01
N ALA A 78 -15.31 -22.09 20.76
CA ALA A 78 -14.16 -21.21 20.62
C ALA A 78 -12.97 -21.95 20.02
N ALA A 79 -12.21 -21.31 19.13
CA ALA A 79 -11.01 -21.88 18.53
C ALA A 79 -9.85 -21.94 19.56
N LYS A 80 -9.92 -22.89 20.49
CA LYS A 80 -8.88 -23.07 21.50
C LYS A 80 -7.66 -23.78 20.89
N PRO A 81 -6.50 -23.12 20.78
CA PRO A 81 -5.33 -23.70 20.16
C PRO A 81 -4.66 -24.74 21.06
N ALA A 82 -4.17 -25.81 20.45
CA ALA A 82 -3.39 -26.85 21.08
C ALA A 82 -2.12 -27.13 20.28
N LEU A 83 -0.99 -27.22 20.96
CA LEU A 83 0.30 -27.52 20.35
C LEU A 83 0.51 -29.03 20.33
N LEU A 84 0.46 -29.63 19.16
CA LEU A 84 0.67 -31.05 18.92
C LEU A 84 2.16 -31.30 18.73
N VAL A 85 2.81 -32.02 19.65
CA VAL A 85 4.27 -32.09 19.70
C VAL A 85 4.81 -33.37 19.07
N LYS A 86 4.23 -34.51 19.43
CA LYS A 86 4.72 -35.83 19.00
C LYS A 86 3.57 -36.83 18.87
N ARG A 87 3.67 -37.67 17.85
CA ARG A 87 2.75 -38.79 17.64
C ARG A 87 3.51 -40.09 17.74
N ASP A 88 3.06 -41.00 18.59
CA ASP A 88 3.46 -42.41 18.65
C ASP A 88 2.38 -43.29 17.98
N ALA A 89 2.62 -44.60 17.90
CA ALA A 89 1.74 -45.54 17.19
C ALA A 89 0.27 -45.49 17.62
N GLU A 90 0.00 -45.20 18.90
CA GLU A 90 -1.36 -45.23 19.47
C GLU A 90 -1.80 -43.93 20.15
N ARG A 91 -0.85 -42.97 20.40
CA ARG A 91 -1.11 -41.80 21.21
C ARG A 91 -0.52 -40.53 20.58
N LEU A 92 -1.21 -39.42 20.79
CA LEU A 92 -0.76 -38.08 20.42
C LEU A 92 -0.49 -37.29 21.71
N LEU A 93 0.73 -36.74 21.83
CA LEU A 93 1.14 -35.83 22.90
C LEU A 93 0.87 -34.38 22.48
N TYR A 94 0.13 -33.65 23.31
CA TYR A 94 -0.21 -32.26 23.02
C TYR A 94 -0.28 -31.40 24.29
N PHE A 95 -0.15 -30.10 24.12
CA PHE A 95 -0.34 -29.08 25.14
C PHE A 95 -1.51 -28.20 24.77
N VAL A 96 -2.33 -27.83 25.73
CA VAL A 96 -3.47 -26.91 25.55
C VAL A 96 -3.14 -25.60 26.25
N ALA A 97 -3.56 -24.50 25.69
CA ALA A 97 -3.44 -23.19 26.32
C ALA A 97 -4.09 -23.19 27.72
N GLY A 98 -3.36 -22.65 28.71
CA GLY A 98 -3.77 -22.64 30.10
C GLY A 98 -3.45 -23.91 30.90
N SER A 99 -2.88 -24.97 30.30
CA SER A 99 -2.43 -26.17 31.01
C SER A 99 -0.93 -26.26 31.06
N GLN A 100 -0.35 -26.49 32.23
CA GLN A 100 1.11 -26.69 32.40
C GLN A 100 1.55 -28.14 32.18
N ALA A 101 0.59 -29.10 32.18
CA ALA A 101 0.89 -30.51 32.02
C ALA A 101 0.61 -30.98 30.59
N PRO A 102 1.47 -31.85 30.01
CA PRO A 102 1.18 -32.48 28.74
C PRO A 102 0.00 -33.41 28.83
N GLN A 103 -0.82 -33.41 27.78
CA GLN A 103 -2.00 -34.31 27.68
C GLN A 103 -1.78 -35.35 26.58
N THR A 104 -2.39 -36.48 26.67
CA THR A 104 -2.32 -37.56 25.67
C THR A 104 -3.70 -37.94 25.19
N ALA A 105 -3.89 -38.03 23.87
CA ALA A 105 -5.10 -38.52 23.24
C ALA A 105 -4.86 -39.82 22.47
N LEU A 106 -5.83 -40.74 22.51
CA LEU A 106 -5.80 -41.97 21.69
C LEU A 106 -6.14 -41.62 20.24
N LEU A 107 -5.46 -42.23 19.27
CA LEU A 107 -5.68 -41.98 17.83
C LEU A 107 -7.14 -42.18 17.37
N GLY A 108 -7.89 -43.04 18.03
CA GLY A 108 -9.32 -43.32 17.75
C GLY A 108 -10.25 -42.13 18.12
N SER A 109 -9.93 -41.37 19.19
CA SER A 109 -10.73 -40.23 19.68
C SER A 109 -10.32 -38.87 19.12
N LEU A 110 -9.27 -38.79 18.27
CA LEU A 110 -8.77 -37.55 17.75
C LEU A 110 -9.79 -36.75 16.95
N LYS A 111 -10.66 -37.40 16.19
CA LYS A 111 -11.68 -36.76 15.37
C LYS A 111 -12.80 -36.10 16.19
N GLU A 112 -13.01 -36.55 17.43
CA GLU A 112 -13.99 -35.97 18.35
C GLU A 112 -13.38 -34.80 19.14
N GLN A 113 -12.09 -34.84 19.40
CA GLN A 113 -11.39 -33.85 20.23
C GLN A 113 -10.77 -32.69 19.47
N PHE A 114 -10.40 -32.88 18.19
CA PHE A 114 -9.71 -31.86 17.38
C PHE A 114 -10.41 -31.60 16.05
N ALA A 115 -10.26 -30.39 15.55
CA ALA A 115 -10.62 -30.05 14.19
C ALA A 115 -9.83 -30.92 13.18
N ALA A 116 -10.44 -31.24 12.04
CA ALA A 116 -9.83 -32.10 11.03
C ALA A 116 -8.58 -31.48 10.38
N ASP A 117 -8.55 -30.15 10.33
CA ASP A 117 -7.45 -29.36 9.76
C ASP A 117 -6.56 -28.82 10.87
N VAL A 118 -5.25 -28.81 10.60
CA VAL A 118 -4.21 -28.29 11.49
C VAL A 118 -3.38 -27.26 10.77
N LEU A 119 -2.82 -26.33 11.53
CA LEU A 119 -1.88 -25.35 11.02
C LEU A 119 -0.46 -25.90 11.18
N LEU A 120 0.19 -26.17 10.05
CA LEU A 120 1.59 -26.52 10.02
C LEU A 120 2.42 -25.26 10.26
N VAL A 121 3.34 -25.32 11.22
CA VAL A 121 4.20 -24.18 11.58
C VAL A 121 5.65 -24.62 11.53
N ARG A 122 6.43 -23.95 10.71
CA ARG A 122 7.88 -24.19 10.59
C ARG A 122 8.63 -22.88 10.68
N HIS A 123 9.58 -22.78 11.59
CA HIS A 123 10.47 -21.62 11.64
C HIS A 123 11.49 -21.69 10.52
N GLU A 124 11.58 -20.62 9.73
CA GLU A 124 12.71 -20.42 8.82
C GLU A 124 13.86 -19.86 9.64
N SER A 125 14.83 -20.70 9.97
CA SER A 125 16.12 -20.22 10.49
C SER A 125 16.71 -19.27 9.45
N THR A 126 16.53 -17.98 9.66
CA THR A 126 17.25 -16.96 8.91
C THR A 126 18.72 -17.20 9.24
N LYS A 127 19.51 -17.62 8.25
CA LYS A 127 20.95 -17.47 8.34
C LYS A 127 21.18 -16.02 8.77
N GLU A 128 21.88 -15.83 9.88
CA GLU A 128 22.28 -14.51 10.34
C GLU A 128 22.72 -13.66 9.15
N PRO A 129 22.25 -12.41 9.03
CA PRO A 129 22.78 -11.53 8.01
C PRO A 129 24.29 -11.44 8.31
N ALA A 130 25.09 -11.90 7.36
CA ALA A 130 26.53 -11.79 7.41
C ALA A 130 26.88 -10.33 7.73
N THR A 131 27.72 -10.18 8.73
CA THR A 131 28.43 -8.97 9.17
C THR A 131 28.71 -7.97 8.05
N GLU A 132 28.39 -6.78 8.34
CA GLU A 132 28.79 -5.40 8.03
C GLU A 132 29.48 -5.02 6.71
N ASP A 133 29.84 -5.88 5.76
CA ASP A 133 30.53 -5.44 4.53
C ASP A 133 29.93 -5.93 3.21
N GLY A 134 28.69 -6.37 3.19
CA GLY A 134 28.07 -6.92 2.01
C GLY A 134 26.54 -6.86 1.98
N ALA A 135 25.92 -5.81 2.47
CA ALA A 135 24.49 -5.60 2.22
C ALA A 135 24.30 -5.48 0.69
N PRO A 136 23.54 -6.38 0.03
CA PRO A 136 23.20 -6.18 -1.37
C PRO A 136 22.54 -4.81 -1.48
N ALA A 137 23.10 -3.95 -2.35
CA ALA A 137 22.57 -2.62 -2.60
C ALA A 137 21.06 -2.74 -2.73
N ALA A 138 20.32 -2.13 -1.80
CA ALA A 138 18.87 -2.23 -1.75
C ALA A 138 18.36 -1.85 -3.13
N THR A 139 17.77 -2.81 -3.84
CA THR A 139 17.29 -2.59 -5.22
C THR A 139 16.24 -1.50 -5.12
N LYS A 140 16.55 -0.32 -5.66
CA LYS A 140 15.65 0.83 -5.66
C LYS A 140 14.25 0.40 -6.10
N PHE A 141 13.25 0.89 -5.39
CA PHE A 141 11.85 0.62 -5.73
C PHE A 141 11.56 1.12 -7.15
N GLY A 142 10.99 0.25 -7.98
CA GLY A 142 10.74 0.57 -9.38
C GLY A 142 9.82 -0.43 -10.05
N PHE A 143 9.64 -0.34 -11.35
CA PHE A 143 8.81 -1.27 -12.13
C PHE A 143 9.16 -2.73 -11.96
N ARG A 144 10.41 -3.05 -11.57
CA ARG A 144 10.84 -4.44 -11.28
C ARG A 144 10.05 -5.07 -10.15
N TRP A 145 9.65 -4.29 -9.14
CA TRP A 145 8.78 -4.77 -8.06
C TRP A 145 7.44 -5.26 -8.62
N PHE A 146 6.83 -4.45 -9.49
CA PHE A 146 5.54 -4.78 -10.12
C PHE A 146 5.62 -6.03 -11.00
N TRP A 147 6.68 -6.16 -11.81
CA TRP A 147 6.92 -7.37 -12.61
C TRP A 147 7.01 -8.61 -11.75
N THR A 148 7.73 -8.53 -10.64
CA THR A 148 7.88 -9.66 -9.72
C THR A 148 6.53 -10.05 -9.10
N GLU A 149 5.71 -9.08 -8.70
CA GLU A 149 4.40 -9.34 -8.11
C GLU A 149 3.40 -9.88 -9.14
N LEU A 150 3.38 -9.33 -10.35
CA LEU A 150 2.57 -9.83 -11.47
C LEU A 150 2.91 -11.29 -11.80
N LEU A 151 4.19 -11.62 -11.89
CA LEU A 151 4.65 -12.98 -12.22
C LEU A 151 4.31 -14.01 -11.13
N ARG A 152 4.00 -13.59 -9.91
CA ARG A 152 3.49 -14.51 -8.87
C ARG A 152 2.15 -15.12 -9.24
N HIS A 153 1.35 -14.44 -10.06
CA HIS A 153 0.02 -14.89 -10.49
C HIS A 153 0.02 -15.56 -11.87
N LYS A 154 1.01 -16.41 -12.15
CA LYS A 154 1.22 -17.08 -13.47
C LYS A 154 -0.04 -17.75 -14.03
N ARG A 155 -0.88 -18.36 -13.17
CA ARG A 155 -2.12 -19.04 -13.61
C ARG A 155 -3.11 -18.07 -14.25
N VAL A 156 -3.35 -16.93 -13.61
CA VAL A 156 -4.27 -15.91 -14.13
C VAL A 156 -3.76 -15.34 -15.45
N TRP A 157 -2.46 -15.05 -15.53
CA TRP A 157 -1.85 -14.55 -16.77
C TRP A 157 -1.93 -15.54 -17.92
N ARG A 158 -1.76 -16.83 -17.64
CA ARG A 158 -1.98 -17.89 -18.65
C ARG A 158 -3.43 -17.84 -19.17
N ASP A 159 -4.41 -17.71 -18.28
CA ASP A 159 -5.83 -17.71 -18.66
C ASP A 159 -6.21 -16.42 -19.42
N VAL A 160 -5.60 -15.28 -19.07
CA VAL A 160 -5.72 -14.02 -19.83
C VAL A 160 -5.11 -14.15 -21.23
N LEU A 161 -3.91 -14.75 -21.35
CA LEU A 161 -3.26 -14.99 -22.63
C LEU A 161 -4.07 -15.95 -23.52
N LEU A 162 -4.65 -17.01 -22.94
CA LEU A 162 -5.54 -17.92 -23.66
C LEU A 162 -6.78 -17.20 -24.16
N ALA A 163 -7.43 -16.40 -23.32
CA ALA A 163 -8.58 -15.59 -23.72
C ALA A 163 -8.21 -14.62 -24.86
N SER A 164 -7.07 -13.91 -24.74
CA SER A 164 -6.56 -13.04 -25.81
C SER A 164 -6.31 -13.81 -27.10
N PHE A 165 -5.71 -14.99 -27.02
CA PHE A 165 -5.48 -15.84 -28.19
C PHE A 165 -6.80 -16.17 -28.92
N PHE A 166 -7.83 -16.62 -28.19
CA PHE A 166 -9.13 -16.94 -28.80
C PHE A 166 -9.82 -15.69 -29.38
N ILE A 167 -9.77 -14.55 -28.69
CA ILE A 167 -10.31 -13.28 -29.19
C ILE A 167 -9.65 -12.91 -30.53
N GLN A 168 -8.33 -13.03 -30.62
CA GLN A 168 -7.61 -12.66 -31.82
C GLN A 168 -7.81 -13.67 -32.97
N LEU A 169 -7.94 -14.97 -32.65
CA LEU A 169 -8.27 -16.00 -33.62
C LEU A 169 -9.64 -15.75 -34.24
N ILE A 170 -10.66 -15.44 -33.43
CA ILE A 170 -11.97 -15.05 -33.89
C ILE A 170 -11.89 -13.72 -34.67
N GLY A 171 -11.02 -12.83 -34.25
CA GLY A 171 -10.73 -11.59 -34.96
C GLY A 171 -10.27 -11.79 -36.41
N LEU A 172 -9.61 -12.91 -36.72
CA LEU A 172 -9.27 -13.30 -38.11
C LEU A 172 -10.47 -13.84 -38.89
N THR A 173 -11.41 -14.51 -38.21
CA THR A 173 -12.53 -15.16 -38.90
C THR A 173 -13.56 -14.18 -39.44
N MET A 174 -13.76 -13.01 -38.80
CA MET A 174 -14.72 -12.00 -39.25
C MET A 174 -14.40 -11.44 -40.63
N PRO A 175 -13.18 -10.92 -40.93
CA PRO A 175 -12.85 -10.47 -42.28
C PRO A 175 -12.94 -11.59 -43.32
N ILE A 176 -12.48 -12.80 -43.01
CA ILE A 176 -12.55 -13.96 -43.91
C ILE A 176 -14.00 -14.35 -44.17
N GLY A 177 -14.83 -14.39 -43.12
CA GLY A 177 -16.26 -14.65 -43.28
C GLY A 177 -16.98 -13.61 -44.17
N THR A 178 -16.63 -12.32 -43.99
CA THR A 178 -17.16 -11.24 -44.84
C THR A 178 -16.71 -11.42 -46.28
N GLN A 179 -15.47 -11.80 -46.54
CA GLN A 179 -14.97 -12.14 -47.86
C GLN A 179 -15.80 -13.26 -48.51
N VAL A 180 -16.01 -14.38 -47.80
CA VAL A 180 -16.78 -15.52 -48.30
C VAL A 180 -18.22 -15.13 -48.61
N VAL A 181 -18.84 -14.29 -47.76
CA VAL A 181 -20.20 -13.77 -48.03
C VAL A 181 -20.21 -12.97 -49.32
N ILE A 182 -19.27 -12.05 -49.52
CA ILE A 182 -19.23 -11.21 -50.73
C ILE A 182 -18.92 -12.05 -51.98
N ASP A 183 -17.87 -12.86 -51.95
CA ASP A 183 -17.34 -13.53 -53.14
C ASP A 183 -18.16 -14.77 -53.56
N LYS A 184 -18.80 -15.46 -52.59
CA LYS A 184 -19.55 -16.69 -52.89
C LYS A 184 -21.06 -16.54 -52.71
N VAL A 185 -21.50 -15.99 -51.59
CA VAL A 185 -22.95 -15.95 -51.30
C VAL A 185 -23.66 -14.93 -52.16
N VAL A 186 -23.13 -13.69 -52.25
CA VAL A 186 -23.76 -12.63 -53.06
C VAL A 186 -23.68 -12.95 -54.55
N VAL A 187 -22.51 -13.43 -55.01
CA VAL A 187 -22.32 -13.74 -56.44
C VAL A 187 -23.18 -14.93 -56.90
N HIS A 188 -23.34 -15.96 -56.03
CA HIS A 188 -24.11 -17.18 -56.41
C HIS A 188 -25.53 -17.19 -55.85
N GLN A 189 -25.98 -16.14 -55.15
CA GLN A 189 -27.31 -15.97 -54.56
C GLN A 189 -27.76 -17.18 -53.69
N THR A 190 -26.87 -17.72 -52.88
CA THR A 190 -27.08 -18.91 -52.04
C THR A 190 -27.58 -18.55 -50.66
N GLU A 191 -28.90 -18.48 -50.43
CA GLU A 191 -29.49 -18.12 -49.13
C GLU A 191 -29.14 -19.08 -48.00
N SER A 192 -29.12 -20.40 -48.26
CA SER A 192 -28.79 -21.39 -47.24
C SER A 192 -27.37 -21.22 -46.70
N THR A 193 -26.41 -20.88 -47.58
CA THR A 193 -25.02 -20.61 -47.18
C THR A 193 -24.90 -19.32 -46.39
N LEU A 194 -25.71 -18.29 -46.75
CA LEU A 194 -25.77 -17.04 -46.00
C LEU A 194 -26.20 -17.27 -44.54
N ILE A 195 -27.30 -18.03 -44.37
CA ILE A 195 -27.82 -18.34 -43.03
C ILE A 195 -26.79 -19.10 -42.22
N ALA A 196 -26.13 -20.12 -42.80
CA ALA A 196 -25.11 -20.90 -42.10
C ALA A 196 -23.91 -20.04 -41.66
N ILE A 197 -23.39 -19.16 -42.53
CA ILE A 197 -22.29 -18.24 -42.22
C ILE A 197 -22.76 -17.20 -41.19
N ALA A 198 -23.94 -16.63 -41.33
CA ALA A 198 -24.45 -15.63 -40.39
C ALA A 198 -24.61 -16.22 -38.97
N VAL A 199 -25.14 -17.43 -38.84
CA VAL A 199 -25.27 -18.14 -37.58
C VAL A 199 -23.86 -18.44 -36.99
N GLY A 200 -22.93 -18.95 -37.79
CA GLY A 200 -21.56 -19.23 -37.38
C GLY A 200 -20.81 -17.98 -36.91
N LEU A 201 -20.85 -16.89 -37.69
CA LEU A 201 -20.25 -15.62 -37.31
C LEU A 201 -20.93 -15.01 -36.07
N GLY A 202 -22.26 -15.15 -35.94
CA GLY A 202 -23.00 -14.74 -34.76
C GLY A 202 -22.57 -15.47 -33.51
N MET A 203 -22.37 -16.80 -33.60
CA MET A 203 -21.82 -17.59 -32.48
C MET A 203 -20.37 -17.16 -32.10
N PHE A 204 -19.54 -16.91 -33.12
CA PHE A 204 -18.17 -16.41 -32.86
C PHE A 204 -18.17 -15.03 -32.20
N LEU A 205 -19.08 -14.13 -32.60
CA LEU A 205 -19.23 -12.81 -31.94
C LEU A 205 -19.63 -12.95 -30.47
N LEU A 206 -20.64 -13.79 -30.17
CA LEU A 206 -21.07 -14.04 -28.79
C LEU A 206 -19.94 -14.64 -27.95
N PHE A 207 -19.22 -15.63 -28.50
CA PHE A 207 -18.09 -16.23 -27.82
C PHE A 207 -16.94 -15.22 -27.59
N SER A 208 -16.64 -14.39 -28.61
CA SER A 208 -15.64 -13.33 -28.51
C SER A 208 -16.01 -12.29 -27.45
N ALA A 209 -17.29 -11.90 -27.37
CA ALA A 209 -17.78 -11.00 -26.35
C ALA A 209 -17.63 -11.60 -24.94
N GLY A 210 -17.99 -12.88 -24.77
CA GLY A 210 -17.79 -13.61 -23.52
C GLY A 210 -16.31 -13.70 -23.11
N MET A 211 -15.44 -14.03 -24.06
CA MET A 211 -13.99 -14.09 -23.82
C MET A 211 -13.41 -12.70 -23.49
N SER A 212 -13.89 -11.65 -24.14
CA SER A 212 -13.46 -10.27 -23.87
C SER A 212 -13.89 -9.83 -22.46
N TRP A 213 -15.11 -10.16 -22.05
CA TRP A 213 -15.60 -9.91 -20.70
C TRP A 213 -14.78 -10.67 -19.67
N LEU A 214 -14.51 -11.96 -19.90
CA LEU A 214 -13.71 -12.80 -18.99
C LEU A 214 -12.28 -12.28 -18.88
N ARG A 215 -11.64 -11.91 -20.00
CA ARG A 215 -10.31 -11.30 -20.01
C ARG A 215 -10.28 -10.03 -19.18
N GLN A 216 -11.24 -9.13 -19.38
CA GLN A 216 -11.32 -7.87 -18.63
C GLN A 216 -11.55 -8.12 -17.15
N TYR A 217 -12.38 -9.08 -16.79
CA TYR A 217 -12.59 -9.47 -15.40
C TYR A 217 -11.28 -9.94 -14.73
N PHE A 218 -10.53 -10.81 -15.39
CA PHE A 218 -9.25 -11.30 -14.84
C PHE A 218 -8.21 -10.19 -14.69
N VAL A 219 -8.11 -9.29 -15.67
CA VAL A 219 -7.19 -8.15 -15.61
C VAL A 219 -7.55 -7.21 -14.45
N LEU A 220 -8.83 -6.85 -14.30
CA LEU A 220 -9.32 -6.02 -13.20
C LEU A 220 -9.12 -6.70 -11.84
N HIS A 221 -9.47 -7.98 -11.73
CA HIS A 221 -9.29 -8.72 -10.47
C HIS A 221 -7.81 -8.79 -10.04
N THR A 222 -6.91 -9.04 -11.00
CA THR A 222 -5.47 -9.08 -10.72
C THR A 222 -4.93 -7.69 -10.36
N GLY A 223 -5.37 -6.65 -11.09
CA GLY A 223 -5.03 -5.26 -10.79
C GLY A 223 -5.42 -4.87 -9.37
N ASN A 224 -6.66 -5.13 -8.96
CA ASN A 224 -7.15 -4.83 -7.61
C ASN A 224 -6.37 -5.60 -6.53
N ARG A 225 -5.96 -6.84 -6.79
CA ARG A 225 -5.16 -7.61 -5.85
C ARG A 225 -3.75 -7.05 -5.68
N VAL A 226 -3.11 -6.64 -6.77
CA VAL A 226 -1.80 -5.97 -6.73
C VAL A 226 -1.91 -4.65 -5.99
N ASP A 227 -2.99 -3.88 -6.21
CA ASP A 227 -3.27 -2.62 -5.52
C ASP A 227 -3.39 -2.82 -4.01
N ALA A 228 -4.18 -3.79 -3.56
CA ALA A 228 -4.33 -4.10 -2.14
C ALA A 228 -2.99 -4.46 -1.47
N VAL A 229 -2.15 -5.24 -2.14
CA VAL A 229 -0.81 -5.60 -1.64
C VAL A 229 0.10 -4.38 -1.59
N LEU A 230 0.15 -3.60 -2.68
CA LEU A 230 0.99 -2.40 -2.77
C LEU A 230 0.56 -1.33 -1.76
N GLY A 231 -0.74 -1.01 -1.72
CA GLY A 231 -1.29 -0.02 -0.80
C GLY A 231 -0.98 -0.36 0.65
N SER A 232 -1.19 -1.63 1.04
CA SER A 232 -0.85 -2.11 2.38
C SER A 232 0.66 -2.04 2.68
N GLN A 233 1.52 -2.38 1.71
CA GLN A 233 2.97 -2.31 1.89
C GLN A 233 3.47 -0.87 2.00
N VAL A 234 3.00 0.03 1.13
CA VAL A 234 3.37 1.46 1.17
C VAL A 234 2.91 2.09 2.48
N PHE A 235 1.66 1.84 2.90
CA PHE A 235 1.13 2.32 4.16
C PHE A 235 1.95 1.82 5.35
N ARG A 236 2.23 0.51 5.42
CA ARG A 236 3.04 -0.09 6.48
C ARG A 236 4.46 0.47 6.51
N HIS A 237 5.07 0.70 5.35
CA HIS A 237 6.40 1.28 5.27
C HIS A 237 6.40 2.74 5.69
N LEU A 238 5.41 3.53 5.26
CA LEU A 238 5.26 4.93 5.64
C LEU A 238 5.23 5.10 7.17
N PHE A 239 4.46 4.27 7.87
CA PHE A 239 4.38 4.32 9.35
C PHE A 239 5.64 3.82 10.07
N ARG A 240 6.60 3.29 9.35
CA ARG A 240 7.91 2.89 9.89
C ARG A 240 9.02 3.87 9.57
N LEU A 241 8.75 4.94 8.85
CA LEU A 241 9.76 5.95 8.55
C LEU A 241 10.09 6.78 9.80
N HIS A 242 11.34 7.25 9.88
CA HIS A 242 11.79 8.14 10.94
C HIS A 242 11.04 9.48 10.94
N LEU A 243 10.76 10.04 12.11
CA LEU A 243 10.04 11.30 12.28
C LEU A 243 10.58 12.46 11.41
N PRO A 244 11.89 12.67 11.25
CA PRO A 244 12.44 13.72 10.38
C PRO A 244 11.96 13.65 8.92
N TYR A 245 11.59 12.47 8.42
CA TYR A 245 11.02 12.32 7.09
C TYR A 245 9.71 13.12 6.93
N PHE A 246 8.91 13.18 8.00
CA PHE A 246 7.61 13.89 8.02
C PHE A 246 7.78 15.38 8.33
N GLU A 247 8.70 15.76 9.23
CA GLU A 247 8.90 17.16 9.62
C GLU A 247 9.40 18.04 8.47
N HIS A 248 10.17 17.47 7.54
CA HIS A 248 10.70 18.20 6.38
C HIS A 248 9.79 18.19 5.15
N ARG A 249 8.59 17.59 5.24
CA ARG A 249 7.67 17.45 4.10
C ARG A 249 6.24 17.84 4.46
N PRO A 250 5.58 18.71 3.68
CA PRO A 250 4.19 19.05 3.91
C PRO A 250 3.30 17.80 3.84
N THR A 251 2.34 17.68 4.75
CA THR A 251 1.41 16.53 4.82
C THR A 251 0.67 16.32 3.49
N GLY A 252 0.25 17.40 2.83
CA GLY A 252 -0.40 17.32 1.52
C GLY A 252 0.45 16.65 0.44
N THR A 253 1.80 16.79 0.47
CA THR A 253 2.67 16.11 -0.48
C THR A 253 2.77 14.61 -0.20
N LEU A 254 2.68 14.21 1.07
CA LEU A 254 2.66 12.80 1.46
C LEU A 254 1.36 12.12 1.02
N VAL A 255 0.22 12.77 1.24
CA VAL A 255 -1.09 12.30 0.76
C VAL A 255 -1.10 12.18 -0.76
N ALA A 256 -0.59 13.19 -1.48
CA ALA A 256 -0.48 13.15 -2.94
C ALA A 256 0.41 12.00 -3.44
N ARG A 257 1.45 11.62 -2.69
CA ARG A 257 2.27 10.44 -3.00
C ARG A 257 1.54 9.13 -2.76
N MET A 258 0.66 9.06 -1.77
CA MET A 258 -0.19 7.89 -1.57
C MET A 258 -1.18 7.68 -2.74
N HIS A 259 -1.74 8.76 -3.29
CA HIS A 259 -2.56 8.69 -4.52
C HIS A 259 -1.80 8.18 -5.75
N ALA A 260 -0.46 8.20 -5.74
CA ALA A 260 0.33 7.60 -6.81
C ALA A 260 0.12 6.07 -6.92
N VAL A 261 -0.28 5.39 -5.83
CA VAL A 261 -0.66 3.96 -5.85
C VAL A 261 -1.83 3.75 -6.83
N GLU A 262 -2.84 4.63 -6.79
CA GLU A 262 -4.01 4.57 -7.67
C GLU A 262 -3.62 4.74 -9.15
N THR A 263 -2.75 5.72 -9.46
CA THR A 263 -2.26 5.93 -10.83
C THR A 263 -1.54 4.70 -11.38
N VAL A 264 -0.75 4.03 -10.54
CA VAL A 264 -0.08 2.79 -10.95
C VAL A 264 -1.08 1.66 -11.17
N ARG A 265 -2.10 1.53 -10.29
CA ARG A 265 -3.18 0.56 -10.46
C ARG A 265 -3.92 0.76 -11.77
N GLU A 266 -4.32 2.00 -12.09
CA GLU A 266 -5.03 2.33 -13.33
C GLU A 266 -4.22 1.92 -14.56
N PHE A 267 -2.91 2.17 -14.55
CA PHE A 267 -2.02 1.71 -15.61
C PHE A 267 -1.97 0.18 -15.70
N MET A 268 -1.84 -0.52 -14.55
CA MET A 268 -1.71 -1.98 -14.51
C MET A 268 -3.01 -2.74 -14.86
N ALA A 269 -4.17 -2.15 -14.54
CA ALA A 269 -5.50 -2.72 -14.84
C ALA A 269 -6.10 -2.16 -16.13
N GLY A 270 -5.44 -1.20 -16.76
CA GLY A 270 -5.96 -0.42 -17.87
C GLY A 270 -5.67 -1.00 -19.26
N ALA A 271 -5.93 -0.17 -20.25
CA ALA A 271 -5.77 -0.48 -21.66
C ALA A 271 -4.32 -0.83 -22.07
N ALA A 272 -3.32 -0.35 -21.32
CA ALA A 272 -1.91 -0.61 -21.59
C ALA A 272 -1.56 -2.10 -21.53
N VAL A 273 -2.04 -2.81 -20.52
CA VAL A 273 -1.81 -4.26 -20.37
C VAL A 273 -2.49 -5.03 -21.51
N SER A 274 -3.73 -4.66 -21.83
CA SER A 274 -4.45 -5.27 -22.96
C SER A 274 -3.72 -5.02 -24.28
N ALA A 275 -3.20 -3.82 -24.52
CA ALA A 275 -2.45 -3.51 -25.72
C ALA A 275 -1.14 -4.30 -25.85
N ILE A 276 -0.41 -4.48 -24.73
CA ILE A 276 0.80 -5.32 -24.70
C ILE A 276 0.47 -6.77 -25.04
N LEU A 277 -0.66 -7.29 -24.55
CA LEU A 277 -1.10 -8.65 -24.84
C LEU A 277 -1.53 -8.83 -26.31
N ASP A 278 -2.08 -7.79 -26.92
CA ASP A 278 -2.56 -7.82 -28.31
C ASP A 278 -1.42 -7.56 -29.31
N PHE A 279 -0.31 -6.96 -28.90
CA PHE A 279 0.82 -6.60 -29.76
C PHE A 279 1.41 -7.76 -30.61
N PRO A 280 1.64 -8.98 -30.07
CA PRO A 280 2.16 -10.11 -30.88
C PRO A 280 1.24 -10.47 -32.05
N PHE A 281 -0.07 -10.26 -31.90
CA PHE A 281 -1.05 -10.59 -32.93
C PHE A 281 -1.03 -9.62 -34.11
N LEU A 282 -0.49 -8.39 -33.92
CA LEU A 282 -0.28 -7.45 -35.03
C LEU A 282 0.62 -8.05 -36.13
N LEU A 283 1.62 -8.86 -35.74
CA LEU A 283 2.47 -9.56 -36.69
C LEU A 283 1.69 -10.62 -37.48
N VAL A 284 0.74 -11.30 -36.81
CA VAL A 284 -0.13 -12.29 -37.46
C VAL A 284 -1.04 -11.60 -38.48
N PHE A 285 -1.68 -10.48 -38.09
CA PHE A 285 -2.49 -9.71 -39.01
C PHE A 285 -1.71 -9.18 -40.22
N ALA A 286 -0.49 -8.66 -39.99
CA ALA A 286 0.39 -8.21 -41.04
C ALA A 286 0.78 -9.37 -41.98
N ALA A 287 1.11 -10.55 -41.45
CA ALA A 287 1.41 -11.74 -42.26
C ALA A 287 0.23 -12.17 -43.12
N VAL A 288 -0.99 -12.16 -42.56
CA VAL A 288 -2.22 -12.45 -43.35
C VAL A 288 -2.42 -11.41 -44.45
N MET A 289 -2.25 -10.11 -44.15
CA MET A 289 -2.33 -9.05 -45.14
C MET A 289 -1.31 -9.23 -46.29
N PHE A 290 -0.07 -9.64 -45.96
CA PHE A 290 0.92 -9.97 -47.00
C PHE A 290 0.50 -11.12 -47.93
N ALA A 291 -0.16 -12.13 -47.37
CA ALA A 291 -0.72 -13.23 -48.17
C ALA A 291 -1.87 -12.82 -49.12
N TYR A 292 -2.60 -11.75 -48.76
CA TYR A 292 -3.65 -11.18 -49.59
C TYR A 292 -3.10 -10.32 -50.73
N SER A 293 -2.26 -9.31 -50.38
CA SER A 293 -1.60 -8.43 -51.34
C SER A 293 -0.42 -7.74 -50.71
N TRP A 294 0.79 -7.98 -51.23
CA TRP A 294 2.02 -7.35 -50.72
C TRP A 294 2.03 -5.83 -51.00
N GLN A 295 1.44 -5.38 -52.14
CA GLN A 295 1.40 -3.98 -52.52
C GLN A 295 0.55 -3.16 -51.53
N LEU A 296 -0.66 -3.62 -51.23
CA LEU A 296 -1.57 -2.95 -50.30
C LEU A 296 -0.98 -2.99 -48.86
N THR A 297 -0.31 -4.08 -48.50
CA THR A 297 0.34 -4.20 -47.18
C THR A 297 1.46 -3.22 -47.02
N LEU A 298 2.28 -2.98 -48.03
CA LEU A 298 3.34 -1.95 -47.98
C LEU A 298 2.77 -0.54 -47.83
N ILE A 299 1.63 -0.24 -48.48
CA ILE A 299 0.92 1.05 -48.33
C ILE A 299 0.43 1.19 -46.89
N ALA A 300 -0.22 0.16 -46.34
CA ALA A 300 -0.74 0.16 -44.99
C ALA A 300 0.40 0.34 -43.96
N LEU A 301 1.45 -0.47 -44.06
CA LEU A 301 2.62 -0.40 -43.17
C LEU A 301 3.37 0.93 -43.31
N GLY A 302 3.49 1.46 -44.50
CA GLY A 302 4.12 2.77 -44.74
C GLY A 302 3.40 3.89 -44.01
N ILE A 303 2.07 3.95 -44.11
CA ILE A 303 1.27 4.95 -43.38
C ILE A 303 1.28 4.71 -41.88
N LEU A 304 1.19 3.45 -41.43
CA LEU A 304 1.31 3.13 -40.00
C LEU A 304 2.68 3.50 -39.44
N PHE A 305 3.74 3.35 -40.23
CA PHE A 305 5.08 3.79 -39.83
C PHE A 305 5.17 5.32 -39.69
N LEU A 306 4.47 6.08 -40.54
CA LEU A 306 4.33 7.54 -40.40
C LEU A 306 3.58 7.91 -39.10
N VAL A 307 2.50 7.20 -38.77
CA VAL A 307 1.77 7.40 -37.51
C VAL A 307 2.67 7.09 -36.31
N ALA A 308 3.42 6.00 -36.37
CA ALA A 308 4.38 5.64 -35.30
C ALA A 308 5.49 6.69 -35.18
N GLY A 309 6.05 7.17 -36.28
CA GLY A 309 7.05 8.25 -36.31
C GLY A 309 6.50 9.56 -35.72
N LEU A 310 5.27 9.94 -36.07
CA LEU A 310 4.57 11.07 -35.49
C LEU A 310 4.39 10.91 -33.97
N SER A 311 4.00 9.72 -33.51
CA SER A 311 3.86 9.40 -32.09
C SER A 311 5.18 9.61 -31.34
N VAL A 312 6.29 9.09 -31.88
CA VAL A 312 7.63 9.24 -31.30
C VAL A 312 8.05 10.71 -31.25
N ALA A 313 7.77 11.48 -32.31
CA ALA A 313 8.13 12.91 -32.38
C ALA A 313 7.34 13.78 -31.39
N VAL A 314 6.04 13.47 -31.19
CA VAL A 314 5.16 14.25 -30.29
C VAL A 314 5.40 13.89 -28.81
N THR A 315 5.83 12.67 -28.52
CA THR A 315 6.04 12.16 -27.16
C THR A 315 6.88 13.09 -26.25
N PRO A 316 8.07 13.59 -26.62
CA PRO A 316 8.87 14.45 -25.76
C PRO A 316 8.19 15.78 -25.46
N MET A 317 7.49 16.35 -26.44
CA MET A 317 6.73 17.60 -26.26
C MET A 317 5.56 17.40 -25.30
N LEU A 318 4.83 16.32 -25.48
CA LEU A 318 3.70 15.96 -24.61
C LEU A 318 4.17 15.75 -23.17
N ARG A 319 5.27 15.04 -22.99
CA ARG A 319 5.89 14.82 -21.67
C ARG A 319 6.26 16.13 -20.97
N ALA A 320 6.87 17.06 -21.68
CA ALA A 320 7.26 18.35 -21.11
C ALA A 320 6.03 19.16 -20.65
N ARG A 321 4.96 19.18 -21.47
CA ARG A 321 3.72 19.91 -21.16
C ARG A 321 2.96 19.25 -20.00
N LEU A 322 2.86 17.93 -19.96
CA LEU A 322 2.25 17.18 -18.86
C LEU A 322 2.96 17.44 -17.53
N ASN A 323 4.30 17.42 -17.53
CA ASN A 323 5.09 17.72 -16.34
C ASN A 323 4.84 19.15 -15.84
N ARG A 324 4.80 20.14 -16.75
CA ARG A 324 4.48 21.51 -16.40
C ARG A 324 3.08 21.67 -15.82
N GLN A 325 2.08 21.08 -16.47
CA GLN A 325 0.69 21.07 -15.98
C GLN A 325 0.60 20.46 -14.58
N PHE A 326 1.30 19.34 -14.36
CA PHE A 326 1.34 18.68 -13.07
C PHE A 326 1.95 19.57 -11.97
N LEU A 327 3.09 20.23 -12.24
CA LEU A 327 3.74 21.11 -11.26
C LEU A 327 2.84 22.28 -10.87
N LEU A 328 2.14 22.87 -11.84
CA LEU A 328 1.18 23.95 -11.58
C LEU A 328 -0.02 23.46 -10.79
N GLY A 329 -0.56 22.24 -11.09
CA GLY A 329 -1.63 21.64 -10.32
C GLY A 329 -1.24 21.35 -8.87
N ALA A 330 -0.04 20.82 -8.65
CA ALA A 330 0.49 20.57 -7.32
C ALA A 330 0.65 21.87 -6.49
N ARG A 331 1.09 22.96 -7.11
CA ARG A 331 1.17 24.27 -6.46
C ARG A 331 -0.20 24.80 -6.08
N ASN A 332 -1.18 24.67 -6.99
CA ASN A 332 -2.56 25.09 -6.73
C ASN A 332 -3.17 24.31 -5.58
N GLN A 333 -2.98 22.99 -5.55
CA GLN A 333 -3.46 22.14 -4.46
C GLN A 333 -2.79 22.48 -3.12
N ALA A 334 -1.47 22.74 -3.14
CA ALA A 334 -0.75 23.15 -1.93
C ALA A 334 -1.26 24.48 -1.38
N PHE A 335 -1.52 25.45 -2.25
CA PHE A 335 -2.11 26.73 -1.89
C PHE A 335 -3.46 26.57 -1.22
N LEU A 336 -4.37 25.82 -1.83
CA LEU A 336 -5.69 25.54 -1.23
C LEU A 336 -5.58 24.88 0.14
N THR A 337 -4.75 23.87 0.26
CA THR A 337 -4.58 23.15 1.54
C THR A 337 -4.04 24.06 2.64
N GLU A 338 -3.07 24.92 2.32
CA GLU A 338 -2.46 25.86 3.27
C GLU A 338 -3.46 26.87 3.79
N TYR A 339 -4.19 27.54 2.89
CA TYR A 339 -5.11 28.61 3.31
C TYR A 339 -6.43 28.10 3.87
N VAL A 340 -6.90 26.94 3.46
CA VAL A 340 -8.05 26.27 4.09
C VAL A 340 -7.70 25.84 5.51
N ALA A 341 -6.51 25.29 5.74
CA ALA A 341 -6.06 24.95 7.09
C ALA A 341 -5.87 26.17 7.99
N GLY A 342 -5.43 27.31 7.41
CA GLY A 342 -5.27 28.59 8.12
C GLY A 342 -6.48 29.52 8.06
N MET A 343 -7.69 29.01 7.85
CA MET A 343 -8.89 29.83 7.58
C MET A 343 -9.18 30.88 8.68
N GLU A 344 -8.93 30.54 9.93
CA GLU A 344 -9.11 31.51 11.06
C GLU A 344 -8.19 32.73 10.86
N THR A 345 -6.94 32.51 10.47
CA THR A 345 -5.99 33.60 10.18
C THR A 345 -6.42 34.40 8.95
N VAL A 346 -6.87 33.70 7.89
CA VAL A 346 -7.40 34.36 6.69
C VAL A 346 -8.53 35.31 7.01
N LYS A 347 -9.50 34.85 7.82
CA LYS A 347 -10.65 35.63 8.24
C LYS A 347 -10.25 36.78 9.16
N SER A 348 -9.38 36.52 10.14
CA SER A 348 -8.98 37.56 11.12
C SER A 348 -8.18 38.70 10.46
N LEU A 349 -7.41 38.39 9.42
CA LEU A 349 -6.60 39.37 8.68
C LEU A 349 -7.29 39.92 7.42
N GLN A 350 -8.54 39.50 7.14
CA GLN A 350 -9.31 39.94 5.96
C GLN A 350 -8.55 39.75 4.65
N MET A 351 -7.91 38.56 4.49
CA MET A 351 -7.04 38.27 3.35
C MET A 351 -7.78 37.79 2.10
N GLU A 352 -9.11 37.59 2.17
CA GLU A 352 -9.90 36.96 1.11
C GLU A 352 -9.68 37.60 -0.27
N PRO A 353 -9.81 38.94 -0.45
CA PRO A 353 -9.69 39.53 -1.79
C PRO A 353 -8.29 39.33 -2.42
N ARG A 354 -7.25 39.33 -1.56
CA ARG A 354 -5.88 39.10 -2.01
C ARG A 354 -5.63 37.64 -2.39
N LEU A 355 -6.21 36.72 -1.63
CA LEU A 355 -6.06 35.29 -1.89
C LEU A 355 -6.88 34.86 -3.11
N GLU A 356 -8.07 35.40 -3.31
CA GLU A 356 -8.89 35.20 -4.51
C GLU A 356 -8.10 35.60 -5.77
N GLY A 357 -7.57 36.80 -5.81
CA GLY A 357 -6.77 37.24 -6.97
C GLY A 357 -5.56 36.36 -7.22
N ARG A 358 -4.85 35.94 -6.15
CA ARG A 358 -3.69 35.03 -6.30
C ARG A 358 -4.08 33.63 -6.75
N TYR A 359 -5.20 33.12 -6.26
CA TYR A 359 -5.75 31.83 -6.70
C TYR A 359 -6.15 31.86 -8.17
N ASP A 360 -6.82 32.95 -8.62
CA ASP A 360 -7.21 33.12 -10.02
C ASP A 360 -6.02 33.12 -10.96
N GLU A 361 -4.91 33.78 -10.60
CA GLU A 361 -3.66 33.75 -11.38
C GLU A 361 -3.07 32.33 -11.46
N MET A 362 -3.04 31.61 -10.34
CA MET A 362 -2.53 30.24 -10.29
C MET A 362 -3.43 29.29 -11.07
N LEU A 363 -4.75 29.44 -10.92
CA LEU A 363 -5.74 28.64 -11.66
C LEU A 363 -5.64 28.92 -13.16
N ALA A 364 -5.56 30.17 -13.58
CA ALA A 364 -5.38 30.53 -14.99
C ALA A 364 -4.12 29.90 -15.58
N SER A 365 -3.00 29.93 -14.84
CA SER A 365 -1.75 29.30 -15.26
C SER A 365 -1.86 27.79 -15.42
N TYR A 366 -2.55 27.12 -14.47
CA TYR A 366 -2.82 25.68 -14.53
C TYR A 366 -3.73 25.31 -15.70
N LEU A 367 -4.83 26.08 -15.90
CA LEU A 367 -5.77 25.86 -17.00
C LEU A 367 -5.11 26.09 -18.36
N ALA A 368 -4.28 27.14 -18.50
CA ALA A 368 -3.52 27.41 -19.73
C ALA A 368 -2.55 26.25 -20.05
N ALA A 369 -1.85 25.70 -19.06
CA ALA A 369 -0.99 24.54 -19.24
C ALA A 369 -1.79 23.29 -19.62
N GLY A 370 -2.96 23.09 -19.01
CA GLY A 370 -3.88 22.00 -19.33
C GLY A 370 -4.43 22.11 -20.76
N PHE A 371 -4.83 23.33 -21.17
CA PHE A 371 -5.26 23.60 -22.53
C PHE A 371 -4.15 23.30 -23.54
N ALA A 372 -2.93 23.79 -23.30
CA ALA A 372 -1.79 23.55 -24.19
C ALA A 372 -1.46 22.07 -24.33
N THR A 373 -1.62 21.28 -23.27
CA THR A 373 -1.44 19.82 -23.29
C THR A 373 -2.52 19.13 -24.13
N ARG A 374 -3.79 19.47 -23.86
CA ARG A 374 -4.94 18.92 -24.61
C ARG A 374 -4.92 19.32 -26.08
N GLN A 375 -4.53 20.55 -26.40
CA GLN A 375 -4.39 21.05 -27.76
C GLN A 375 -3.35 20.23 -28.54
N LEU A 376 -2.21 19.92 -27.94
CA LEU A 376 -1.19 19.06 -28.57
C LEU A 376 -1.70 17.64 -28.81
N SER A 377 -2.38 17.04 -27.82
CA SER A 377 -3.00 15.73 -27.96
C SER A 377 -4.09 15.72 -29.04
N ASN A 378 -4.92 16.76 -29.07
CA ASN A 378 -5.96 16.89 -30.09
C ASN A 378 -5.38 17.01 -31.51
N THR A 379 -4.34 17.85 -31.66
CA THR A 379 -3.65 18.00 -32.95
C THR A 379 -3.04 16.68 -33.42
N TYR A 380 -2.39 15.94 -32.51
CA TYR A 380 -1.89 14.60 -32.81
C TYR A 380 -3.01 13.66 -33.27
N ASN A 381 -4.12 13.58 -32.51
CA ASN A 381 -5.24 12.69 -32.85
C ASN A 381 -5.87 13.04 -34.19
N VAL A 382 -6.04 14.33 -34.51
CA VAL A 382 -6.58 14.77 -35.80
C VAL A 382 -5.67 14.35 -36.95
N ILE A 383 -4.35 14.56 -36.82
CA ILE A 383 -3.39 14.16 -37.86
C ILE A 383 -3.35 12.63 -38.01
N ALA A 384 -3.31 11.91 -36.89
CA ALA A 384 -3.28 10.45 -36.90
C ALA A 384 -4.53 9.84 -37.54
N ASN A 385 -5.72 10.37 -37.21
CA ASN A 385 -6.97 9.95 -37.83
C ASN A 385 -7.04 10.33 -39.34
N ALA A 386 -6.49 11.49 -39.72
CA ALA A 386 -6.39 11.86 -41.14
C ALA A 386 -5.47 10.90 -41.91
N LEU A 387 -4.35 10.46 -41.32
CA LEU A 387 -3.48 9.46 -41.91
C LEU A 387 -4.20 8.09 -42.03
N GLU A 388 -5.00 7.69 -41.02
CA GLU A 388 -5.80 6.46 -41.08
C GLU A 388 -6.84 6.52 -42.18
N GLN A 389 -7.55 7.64 -42.34
CA GLN A 389 -8.50 7.83 -43.42
C GLN A 389 -7.79 7.81 -44.78
N THR A 390 -6.62 8.42 -44.89
CA THR A 390 -5.78 8.37 -46.09
C THR A 390 -5.38 6.93 -46.43
N MET A 391 -5.00 6.14 -45.42
CA MET A 391 -4.70 4.71 -45.57
C MET A 391 -5.91 3.96 -46.14
N THR A 392 -7.08 4.16 -45.51
CA THR A 392 -8.32 3.52 -45.92
C THR A 392 -8.69 3.87 -47.37
N LEU A 393 -8.59 5.14 -47.75
CA LEU A 393 -8.83 5.60 -49.10
C LEU A 393 -7.81 5.03 -50.11
N SER A 394 -6.51 5.02 -49.74
CA SER A 394 -5.45 4.50 -50.61
C SER A 394 -5.62 2.98 -50.84
N ILE A 395 -5.98 2.22 -49.79
CA ILE A 395 -6.28 0.78 -49.89
C ILE A 395 -7.49 0.59 -50.82
N LEU A 396 -8.54 1.40 -50.67
CA LEU A 396 -9.73 1.31 -51.51
C LEU A 396 -9.41 1.58 -52.99
N CYS A 397 -8.73 2.71 -53.28
CA CYS A 397 -8.40 3.09 -54.65
C CYS A 397 -7.44 2.12 -55.33
N VAL A 398 -6.33 1.79 -54.70
CA VAL A 398 -5.34 0.87 -55.28
C VAL A 398 -5.89 -0.56 -55.33
N GLY A 399 -6.63 -1.00 -54.28
CA GLY A 399 -7.28 -2.29 -54.26
C GLY A 399 -8.36 -2.43 -55.34
N ALA A 400 -9.13 -1.36 -55.62
CA ALA A 400 -10.09 -1.36 -56.74
C ALA A 400 -9.41 -1.49 -58.10
N LEU A 401 -8.25 -0.85 -58.27
CA LEU A 401 -7.44 -1.03 -59.48
C LEU A 401 -6.96 -2.48 -59.64
N LEU A 402 -6.50 -3.12 -58.54
CA LEU A 402 -6.10 -4.53 -58.59
C LEU A 402 -7.27 -5.47 -58.92
N VAL A 403 -8.46 -5.21 -58.36
CA VAL A 403 -9.69 -5.95 -58.71
C VAL A 403 -10.03 -5.79 -60.19
N MET A 404 -9.91 -4.58 -60.75
CA MET A 404 -10.22 -4.33 -62.20
C MET A 404 -9.18 -4.99 -63.13
N GLN A 405 -7.95 -5.21 -62.68
CA GLN A 405 -6.92 -5.86 -63.48
C GLN A 405 -7.07 -7.39 -63.54
N HIS A 406 -8.02 -7.96 -62.84
CA HIS A 406 -8.37 -9.40 -62.82
C HIS A 406 -7.22 -10.32 -62.38
N ASP A 407 -6.29 -9.83 -61.55
CA ASP A 407 -5.13 -10.57 -61.03
C ASP A 407 -5.46 -11.57 -59.88
N GLY A 408 -6.69 -12.12 -59.87
CA GLY A 408 -7.13 -13.03 -58.81
C GLY A 408 -7.49 -12.36 -57.48
N PHE A 409 -7.41 -11.02 -57.39
CA PHE A 409 -7.81 -10.23 -56.22
C PHE A 409 -9.32 -9.85 -56.37
N THR A 410 -10.14 -10.30 -55.39
CA THR A 410 -11.62 -10.15 -55.45
C THR A 410 -12.11 -8.95 -54.65
N ILE A 411 -13.37 -8.55 -54.87
CA ILE A 411 -14.04 -7.49 -54.08
C ILE A 411 -14.10 -7.90 -52.60
N GLY A 412 -14.42 -9.17 -52.32
CA GLY A 412 -14.43 -9.69 -50.95
C GLY A 412 -13.05 -9.66 -50.29
N MET A 413 -11.99 -9.92 -51.05
CA MET A 413 -10.60 -9.78 -50.56
C MET A 413 -10.28 -8.34 -50.24
N LEU A 414 -10.71 -7.36 -51.01
CA LEU A 414 -10.52 -5.93 -50.74
C LEU A 414 -11.19 -5.50 -49.44
N VAL A 415 -12.43 -5.91 -49.22
CA VAL A 415 -13.16 -5.60 -47.99
C VAL A 415 -12.53 -6.26 -46.76
N ALA A 416 -12.17 -7.54 -46.91
CA ALA A 416 -11.48 -8.25 -45.84
C ALA A 416 -10.11 -7.59 -45.49
N PHE A 417 -9.34 -7.18 -46.51
CA PHE A 417 -8.09 -6.47 -46.35
C PHE A 417 -8.28 -5.15 -45.58
N GLN A 418 -9.30 -4.38 -45.91
CA GLN A 418 -9.64 -3.12 -45.25
C GLN A 418 -10.00 -3.36 -43.77
N MET A 419 -10.72 -4.44 -43.45
CA MET A 419 -11.04 -4.83 -42.08
C MET A 419 -9.75 -5.22 -41.30
N PHE A 420 -8.82 -5.94 -41.93
CA PHE A 420 -7.50 -6.26 -41.30
C PHE A 420 -6.66 -4.98 -41.08
N ALA A 421 -6.61 -4.09 -42.09
CA ALA A 421 -5.90 -2.82 -41.98
C ALA A 421 -6.42 -1.97 -40.79
N SER A 422 -7.74 -1.89 -40.61
CA SER A 422 -8.36 -1.20 -39.47
C SER A 422 -7.99 -1.84 -38.14
N ARG A 423 -7.93 -3.18 -38.06
CA ARG A 423 -7.47 -3.87 -36.83
C ARG A 423 -6.00 -3.64 -36.50
N LEU A 424 -5.16 -3.47 -37.52
CA LEU A 424 -3.75 -3.17 -37.38
C LEU A 424 -3.53 -1.71 -36.94
N SER A 425 -4.37 -0.76 -37.42
CA SER A 425 -4.24 0.67 -37.12
C SER A 425 -4.67 1.03 -35.69
N GLN A 426 -5.69 0.38 -35.13
CA GLN A 426 -6.26 0.70 -33.82
C GLN A 426 -5.23 0.72 -32.66
N PRO A 427 -4.36 -0.30 -32.48
CA PRO A 427 -3.31 -0.26 -31.45
C PRO A 427 -2.27 0.84 -31.71
N MET A 428 -1.96 1.12 -32.98
CA MET A 428 -1.00 2.16 -33.34
C MET A 428 -1.50 3.57 -33.00
N LEU A 429 -2.78 3.84 -33.23
CA LEU A 429 -3.41 5.12 -32.86
C LEU A 429 -3.41 5.32 -31.33
N ARG A 430 -3.51 4.23 -30.56
CA ARG A 430 -3.47 4.26 -29.09
C ARG A 430 -2.05 4.42 -28.52
N LEU A 431 -0.99 4.27 -29.31
CA LEU A 431 0.40 4.35 -28.79
C LEU A 431 0.69 5.63 -28.02
N ALA A 432 0.18 6.77 -28.47
CA ALA A 432 0.42 8.05 -27.78
C ALA A 432 -0.28 8.09 -26.40
N SER A 433 -1.52 7.60 -26.30
CA SER A 433 -2.25 7.51 -25.01
C SER A 433 -1.59 6.50 -24.08
N LEU A 434 -1.20 5.32 -24.59
CA LEU A 434 -0.46 4.31 -23.84
C LEU A 434 0.87 4.85 -23.31
N TRP A 435 1.57 5.62 -24.12
CA TRP A 435 2.81 6.27 -23.69
C TRP A 435 2.56 7.30 -22.58
N GLN A 436 1.48 8.08 -22.70
CA GLN A 436 1.07 9.02 -21.66
C GLN A 436 0.76 8.31 -20.35
N GLU A 437 -0.03 7.25 -20.39
CA GLU A 437 -0.35 6.42 -19.21
C GLU A 437 0.93 5.83 -18.60
N PHE A 438 1.84 5.32 -19.42
CA PHE A 438 3.15 4.82 -18.96
C PHE A 438 3.99 5.91 -18.29
N GLN A 439 4.03 7.14 -18.85
CA GLN A 439 4.76 8.25 -18.23
C GLN A 439 4.15 8.64 -16.87
N GLN A 440 2.82 8.70 -16.78
CA GLN A 440 2.12 8.96 -15.50
C GLN A 440 2.46 7.89 -14.48
N ALA A 441 2.36 6.62 -14.86
CA ALA A 441 2.74 5.51 -14.00
C ALA A 441 4.24 5.55 -13.61
N SER A 442 5.13 5.92 -14.53
CA SER A 442 6.56 6.07 -14.25
C SER A 442 6.84 7.18 -13.23
N ILE A 443 6.14 8.29 -13.31
CA ILE A 443 6.23 9.37 -12.32
C ILE A 443 5.67 8.90 -10.98
N ALA A 444 4.54 8.21 -10.98
CA ALA A 444 3.93 7.65 -9.79
C ALA A 444 4.86 6.65 -9.09
N VAL A 445 5.49 5.74 -9.84
CA VAL A 445 6.46 4.76 -9.31
C VAL A 445 7.68 5.48 -8.68
N ARG A 446 8.21 6.54 -9.31
CA ARG A 446 9.33 7.31 -8.72
C ARG A 446 8.94 7.97 -7.41
N ARG A 447 7.70 8.52 -7.31
CA ARG A 447 7.20 9.13 -6.08
C ARG A 447 7.01 8.12 -4.96
N LEU A 448 6.52 6.93 -5.30
CA LEU A 448 6.46 5.82 -4.35
C LEU A 448 7.86 5.37 -3.95
N GLY A 449 8.84 5.40 -4.88
CA GLY A 449 10.24 5.15 -4.60
C GLY A 449 10.80 6.07 -3.53
N ASP A 450 10.48 7.35 -3.55
CA ASP A 450 10.90 8.31 -2.51
C ASP A 450 10.40 7.95 -1.09
N ILE A 451 9.29 7.20 -0.99
CA ILE A 451 8.80 6.65 0.27
C ILE A 451 9.48 5.32 0.55
N MET A 452 9.44 4.39 -0.41
CA MET A 452 9.84 2.99 -0.24
C MET A 452 11.36 2.80 -0.11
N ASP A 453 12.16 3.70 -0.68
CA ASP A 453 13.62 3.69 -0.58
C ASP A 453 14.14 4.40 0.68
N ALA A 454 13.28 5.13 1.40
CA ALA A 454 13.65 5.77 2.64
C ALA A 454 13.84 4.71 3.75
N PRO A 455 14.91 4.81 4.57
CA PRO A 455 15.18 3.84 5.61
C PRO A 455 14.08 3.82 6.67
N ALA A 456 13.58 2.63 6.98
CA ALA A 456 12.59 2.42 8.01
C ALA A 456 13.24 2.30 9.39
N GLU A 457 12.54 2.74 10.44
CA GLU A 457 12.95 2.49 11.82
C GLU A 457 12.99 0.98 12.10
N PRO A 458 14.01 0.49 12.83
CA PRO A 458 14.06 -0.90 13.25
C PRO A 458 12.87 -1.20 14.18
N PHE A 459 12.03 -2.13 13.79
CA PHE A 459 10.88 -2.58 14.55
C PHE A 459 10.95 -4.09 14.73
N VAL A 460 11.15 -4.53 15.97
CA VAL A 460 11.33 -5.95 16.31
C VAL A 460 10.30 -6.34 17.36
N LEU A 461 9.67 -7.49 17.20
CA LEU A 461 8.75 -8.07 18.19
C LEU A 461 9.47 -8.90 19.26
N SER A 462 10.68 -9.35 18.94
CA SER A 462 11.51 -10.07 19.89
C SER A 462 12.35 -9.08 20.67
N PRO A 463 12.10 -8.85 21.97
CA PRO A 463 12.92 -7.96 22.77
C PRO A 463 14.34 -8.51 22.87
N GLY A 464 15.31 -7.64 22.80
CA GLY A 464 16.65 -7.96 23.29
C GLY A 464 16.54 -8.42 24.74
N ARG A 465 17.57 -9.06 25.29
CA ARG A 465 17.56 -9.57 26.67
C ARG A 465 16.97 -8.52 27.64
N THR A 466 15.78 -8.81 28.20
CA THR A 466 15.14 -7.97 29.21
C THR A 466 16.00 -8.01 30.48
N ALA A 467 16.64 -6.90 30.80
CA ALA A 467 17.00 -6.63 32.17
C ALA A 467 15.77 -6.08 32.89
N ASP A 468 15.58 -6.38 34.15
CA ASP A 468 14.61 -5.70 35.03
C ASP A 468 15.00 -4.23 35.16
N GLY A 469 14.71 -3.45 34.13
CA GLY A 469 15.13 -2.07 34.00
C GLY A 469 14.41 -1.18 34.97
N LYS A 470 15.17 -0.35 35.69
CA LYS A 470 14.68 0.65 36.63
C LYS A 470 14.34 1.98 35.96
N GLY A 471 14.78 2.18 34.71
CA GLY A 471 14.60 3.42 33.95
C GLY A 471 15.73 4.43 34.23
N GLU A 472 16.96 4.02 34.52
CA GLU A 472 18.12 4.92 34.59
C GLU A 472 18.48 5.35 33.17
N VAL A 473 18.58 6.68 32.95
CA VAL A 473 19.07 7.22 31.68
C VAL A 473 20.42 7.85 31.87
N ARG A 474 21.41 7.42 31.09
CA ARG A 474 22.75 7.98 31.06
C ARG A 474 23.05 8.55 29.68
N ILE A 475 23.44 9.81 29.68
CA ILE A 475 23.86 10.55 28.48
C ILE A 475 25.35 10.82 28.63
N GLU A 476 26.15 10.41 27.65
CA GLU A 476 27.62 10.58 27.70
C GLU A 476 28.09 11.33 26.45
N ALA A 477 28.74 12.48 26.68
CA ALA A 477 29.38 13.32 25.66
C ALA A 477 28.48 13.60 24.43
N LEU A 478 27.16 13.75 24.65
CA LEU A 478 26.19 13.94 23.61
C LEU A 478 26.42 15.23 22.84
N SER A 479 26.59 15.13 21.54
CA SER A 479 26.61 16.28 20.62
C SER A 479 25.51 16.08 19.57
N PHE A 480 24.75 17.15 19.29
CA PHE A 480 23.65 17.08 18.34
C PHE A 480 23.47 18.37 17.57
N ARG A 481 23.17 18.23 16.29
CA ARG A 481 22.68 19.26 15.37
C ARG A 481 21.66 18.68 14.40
N TYR A 482 20.67 19.47 13.96
CA TYR A 482 19.61 19.02 13.07
C TYR A 482 20.10 18.72 11.65
N SER A 483 21.11 19.46 11.16
CA SER A 483 21.77 19.18 9.89
C SER A 483 23.24 19.62 9.95
N THR A 484 24.02 19.25 8.94
CA THR A 484 25.43 19.67 8.83
C THR A 484 25.61 21.18 8.71
N GLU A 485 24.58 21.88 8.24
CA GLU A 485 24.57 23.34 8.04
C GLU A 485 24.18 24.12 9.30
N HIS A 486 23.54 23.46 10.27
CA HIS A 486 23.09 24.10 11.52
C HIS A 486 24.16 24.02 12.60
N PRO A 487 24.23 25.02 13.50
CA PRO A 487 25.13 24.98 14.66
C PRO A 487 24.74 23.82 15.58
N TYR A 488 25.71 23.35 16.37
CA TYR A 488 25.44 22.36 17.41
C TYR A 488 24.50 22.94 18.46
N LEU A 489 23.41 22.23 18.72
CA LEU A 489 22.48 22.50 19.82
C LEU A 489 23.06 22.02 21.15
N TYR A 490 23.68 20.84 21.14
CA TYR A 490 24.44 20.31 22.28
C TYR A 490 25.87 20.03 21.86
N ARG A 491 26.83 20.25 22.80
CA ARG A 491 28.23 19.87 22.66
C ARG A 491 28.69 19.21 23.95
N ASN A 492 29.10 17.94 23.90
CA ASN A 492 29.58 17.16 25.02
C ASN A 492 28.66 17.17 26.26
N LEU A 493 27.33 17.14 26.04
CA LEU A 493 26.38 17.08 27.15
C LEU A 493 26.46 15.71 27.83
N SER A 494 26.73 15.71 29.13
CA SER A 494 26.73 14.52 29.95
C SER A 494 25.78 14.70 31.13
N LEU A 495 24.84 13.78 31.29
CA LEU A 495 23.77 13.86 32.29
C LEU A 495 23.33 12.45 32.69
N THR A 496 23.05 12.24 33.97
CA THR A 496 22.47 10.99 34.48
C THR A 496 21.14 11.27 35.15
N LEU A 497 20.06 10.65 34.62
CA LEU A 497 18.72 10.72 35.19
C LEU A 497 18.49 9.44 36.01
N LYS A 498 18.38 9.61 37.34
CA LYS A 498 18.24 8.47 38.28
C LYS A 498 16.78 8.02 38.36
N PRO A 499 16.49 6.74 38.45
CA PRO A 499 15.16 6.22 38.65
C PRO A 499 14.52 6.73 39.94
N GLY A 500 13.19 6.93 39.90
CA GLY A 500 12.43 7.41 41.07
C GLY A 500 12.73 8.84 41.49
N LYS A 501 13.39 9.63 40.67
CA LYS A 501 13.69 11.04 40.90
C LYS A 501 12.99 11.93 39.86
N LEU A 502 12.48 13.08 40.31
CA LEU A 502 12.05 14.17 39.45
C LEU A 502 13.29 14.96 38.99
N THR A 503 13.44 15.13 37.69
CA THR A 503 14.48 15.97 37.11
C THR A 503 13.83 17.07 36.27
N VAL A 504 14.13 18.32 36.59
CA VAL A 504 13.58 19.49 35.91
C VAL A 504 14.65 20.08 35.00
N LEU A 505 14.34 20.23 33.72
CA LEU A 505 15.20 20.90 32.74
C LEU A 505 14.70 22.32 32.52
N THR A 506 15.52 23.31 32.91
CA THR A 506 15.21 24.73 32.76
C THR A 506 16.14 25.40 31.74
N GLY A 507 15.68 26.44 31.11
CA GLY A 507 16.46 27.20 30.15
C GLY A 507 15.59 28.08 29.23
N PRO A 508 16.18 29.00 28.49
CA PRO A 508 15.44 29.89 27.58
C PRO A 508 14.74 29.09 26.46
N SER A 509 13.79 29.75 25.80
CA SER A 509 13.16 29.15 24.59
C SER A 509 14.25 28.91 23.54
N GLY A 510 14.16 27.77 22.83
CA GLY A 510 15.15 27.39 21.83
C GLY A 510 16.46 26.75 22.39
N SER A 511 16.61 26.58 23.71
CA SER A 511 17.78 25.91 24.32
C SER A 511 17.83 24.41 24.07
N GLY A 512 16.81 23.82 23.43
CA GLY A 512 16.80 22.41 23.05
C GLY A 512 15.99 21.49 23.96
N LYS A 513 15.31 21.96 25.00
CA LYS A 513 14.59 21.11 25.98
C LYS A 513 13.75 20.02 25.29
N SER A 514 12.87 20.38 24.37
CA SER A 514 12.04 19.44 23.60
C SER A 514 12.87 18.55 22.65
N THR A 515 14.03 19.04 22.18
CA THR A 515 14.95 18.24 21.36
C THR A 515 15.58 17.09 22.16
N LEU A 516 15.87 17.31 23.44
CA LEU A 516 16.37 16.24 24.29
C LEU A 516 15.32 15.13 24.45
N ALA A 517 14.05 15.49 24.65
CA ALA A 517 12.95 14.52 24.67
C ALA A 517 12.87 13.72 23.35
N LYS A 518 13.01 14.38 22.20
CA LYS A 518 13.02 13.72 20.88
C LYS A 518 14.22 12.77 20.72
N LEU A 519 15.39 13.11 21.23
CA LEU A 519 16.57 12.24 21.23
C LEU A 519 16.38 11.02 22.13
N LEU A 520 15.81 11.19 23.33
CA LEU A 520 15.51 10.09 24.24
C LEU A 520 14.52 9.09 23.65
N LEU A 521 13.52 9.57 22.89
CA LEU A 521 12.54 8.75 22.18
C LEU A 521 13.08 8.10 20.89
N GLY A 522 14.34 8.38 20.53
CA GLY A 522 14.97 7.88 19.31
C GLY A 522 14.38 8.46 18.02
N PHE A 523 13.67 9.59 18.08
CA PHE A 523 13.20 10.29 16.89
C PHE A 523 14.36 10.88 16.08
N TYR A 524 15.41 11.29 16.76
CA TYR A 524 16.69 11.72 16.21
C TYR A 524 17.82 10.90 16.80
N GLN A 525 18.89 10.74 16.04
CA GLN A 525 20.10 10.11 16.53
C GLN A 525 21.14 11.18 16.91
N PRO A 526 21.92 10.96 17.98
CA PRO A 526 23.06 11.82 18.32
C PRO A 526 24.05 11.93 17.15
N THR A 527 24.65 13.11 16.97
CA THR A 527 25.76 13.29 16.03
C THR A 527 27.01 12.60 16.58
N ASP A 528 27.30 12.81 17.89
CA ASP A 528 28.37 12.15 18.64
C ASP A 528 27.91 11.84 20.06
N GLY A 529 28.62 10.94 20.74
CA GLY A 529 28.27 10.48 22.06
C GLY A 529 27.22 9.36 22.05
N ARG A 530 26.65 9.06 23.22
CA ARG A 530 25.66 8.00 23.36
C ARG A 530 24.63 8.29 24.44
N ILE A 531 23.47 7.64 24.28
CA ILE A 531 22.38 7.65 25.26
C ILE A 531 22.13 6.19 25.64
N GLU A 532 22.16 5.91 26.92
CA GLU A 532 21.91 4.58 27.47
C GLU A 532 20.67 4.59 28.36
N ILE A 533 19.90 3.52 28.32
CA ILE A 533 18.80 3.23 29.25
C ILE A 533 19.11 1.90 29.93
N ASP A 534 19.23 1.93 31.28
CA ASP A 534 19.59 0.76 32.08
C ASP A 534 20.88 0.08 31.56
N GLY A 535 21.88 0.88 31.13
CA GLY A 535 23.16 0.40 30.61
C GLY A 535 23.14 -0.12 29.17
N ARG A 536 22.06 0.13 28.43
CA ARG A 536 21.93 -0.24 27.00
C ARG A 536 21.88 1.00 26.14
N ASP A 537 22.72 1.05 25.12
CA ASP A 537 22.66 2.11 24.11
C ASP A 537 21.34 2.04 23.34
N ILE A 538 20.64 3.17 23.24
CA ILE A 538 19.34 3.27 22.53
C ILE A 538 19.44 2.89 21.05
N ARG A 539 20.63 2.97 20.44
CA ARG A 539 20.87 2.56 19.05
C ARG A 539 20.72 1.05 18.84
N HIS A 540 20.88 0.26 19.91
CA HIS A 540 20.72 -1.20 19.88
C HIS A 540 19.31 -1.67 20.25
N LEU A 541 18.42 -0.74 20.60
CA LEU A 541 17.01 -1.02 20.86
C LEU A 541 16.18 -0.76 19.60
N SER A 542 15.18 -1.60 19.37
CA SER A 542 14.18 -1.29 18.34
C SER A 542 13.31 -0.11 18.79
N ALA A 543 12.72 0.60 17.82
CA ALA A 543 11.91 1.78 18.11
C ALA A 543 10.74 1.50 19.06
N ASN A 544 10.10 0.33 18.92
CA ASN A 544 9.00 -0.09 19.78
C ASN A 544 9.47 -0.47 21.20
N GLU A 545 10.63 -1.14 21.36
CA GLU A 545 11.23 -1.41 22.68
C GLU A 545 11.60 -0.11 23.39
N LEU A 546 12.34 0.77 22.71
CA LEU A 546 12.76 2.05 23.26
C LEU A 546 11.56 2.88 23.75
N ARG A 547 10.57 3.07 22.90
CA ARG A 547 9.41 3.91 23.22
C ARG A 547 8.48 3.29 24.26
N GLN A 548 8.61 2.00 24.57
CA GLN A 548 7.86 1.38 25.65
C GLN A 548 8.30 1.88 27.03
N TYR A 549 9.57 2.24 27.20
CA TYR A 549 10.07 2.82 28.45
C TYR A 549 9.44 4.19 28.76
N PHE A 550 8.98 4.93 27.74
CA PHE A 550 8.56 6.32 27.86
C PHE A 550 7.07 6.53 27.75
N GLY A 551 6.53 7.37 28.65
CA GLY A 551 5.27 8.10 28.46
C GLY A 551 5.60 9.56 28.23
N ILE A 552 5.06 10.15 27.16
CA ILE A 552 5.31 11.55 26.84
C ILE A 552 4.01 12.34 26.84
N VAL A 553 4.04 13.52 27.46
CA VAL A 553 3.03 14.56 27.31
C VAL A 553 3.70 15.68 26.51
N PRO A 554 3.40 15.80 25.22
CA PRO A 554 4.02 16.82 24.36
C PRO A 554 3.44 18.20 24.64
N GLN A 555 4.17 19.23 24.21
CA GLN A 555 3.73 20.63 24.31
C GLN A 555 2.40 20.86 23.57
N GLU A 556 2.29 20.34 22.34
CA GLU A 556 1.05 20.33 21.55
C GLU A 556 0.42 18.94 21.53
N THR A 557 -0.76 18.84 22.13
CA THR A 557 -1.50 17.58 22.20
C THR A 557 -2.30 17.34 20.94
N TYR A 558 -2.04 16.23 20.25
CA TYR A 558 -2.82 15.77 19.12
C TYR A 558 -3.85 14.71 19.54
N LEU A 559 -5.13 14.96 19.24
CA LEU A 559 -6.22 14.00 19.41
C LEU A 559 -6.79 13.62 18.05
N PHE A 560 -7.02 12.33 17.86
CA PHE A 560 -7.60 11.80 16.63
C PHE A 560 -9.13 11.93 16.66
N SER A 561 -9.74 12.06 15.49
CA SER A 561 -11.19 11.96 15.35
C SER A 561 -11.66 10.58 15.84
N GLY A 562 -12.69 10.57 16.67
CA GLY A 562 -13.22 9.38 17.32
C GLY A 562 -13.69 9.66 18.73
N THR A 563 -14.00 8.63 19.50
CA THR A 563 -14.44 8.79 20.90
C THR A 563 -13.27 9.13 21.82
N ILE A 564 -13.58 9.73 22.98
CA ILE A 564 -12.58 9.94 24.05
C ILE A 564 -11.96 8.60 24.47
N TYR A 565 -12.79 7.57 24.59
CA TYR A 565 -12.33 6.22 24.95
C TYR A 565 -11.32 5.65 23.94
N GLU A 566 -11.62 5.72 22.63
CA GLU A 566 -10.69 5.27 21.55
C GLU A 566 -9.38 6.06 21.60
N ASN A 567 -9.45 7.34 21.85
CA ASN A 567 -8.28 8.19 21.98
C ASN A 567 -7.41 7.80 23.19
N LEU A 568 -7.98 7.34 24.28
CA LEU A 568 -7.24 6.84 25.44
C LEU A 568 -6.65 5.45 25.18
N LEU A 569 -7.41 4.54 24.58
CA LEU A 569 -6.97 3.21 24.19
C LEU A 569 -5.80 3.23 23.18
N ALA A 570 -5.63 4.32 22.42
CA ALA A 570 -4.47 4.47 21.53
C ALA A 570 -3.11 4.33 22.27
N ALA A 571 -3.07 4.65 23.57
CA ALA A 571 -1.86 4.48 24.40
C ALA A 571 -1.64 3.03 24.86
N ASN A 572 -2.72 2.32 25.16
CA ASN A 572 -2.71 0.92 25.55
C ASN A 572 -4.00 0.23 25.07
N PRO A 573 -3.98 -0.41 23.89
CA PRO A 573 -5.17 -1.03 23.30
C PRO A 573 -5.82 -2.14 24.15
N ASN A 574 -5.05 -2.72 25.09
CA ASN A 574 -5.51 -3.82 25.96
C ASN A 574 -5.91 -3.36 27.38
N ALA A 575 -6.01 -2.03 27.60
CA ALA A 575 -6.43 -1.51 28.90
C ALA A 575 -7.92 -1.76 29.12
N GLY A 576 -8.28 -2.26 30.29
CA GLY A 576 -9.67 -2.36 30.71
C GLY A 576 -10.29 -0.98 30.95
N PHE A 577 -11.61 -0.90 30.93
CA PHE A 577 -12.32 0.37 31.19
C PHE A 577 -11.95 0.96 32.56
N GLU A 578 -11.78 0.13 33.57
CA GLU A 578 -11.39 0.53 34.91
C GLU A 578 -9.99 1.18 34.94
N ASP A 579 -9.03 0.64 34.19
CA ASP A 579 -7.68 1.22 34.01
C ASP A 579 -7.75 2.61 33.36
N VAL A 580 -8.63 2.75 32.34
CA VAL A 580 -8.88 4.03 31.66
C VAL A 580 -9.45 5.07 32.62
N VAL A 581 -10.44 4.67 33.44
CA VAL A 581 -11.03 5.55 34.47
C VAL A 581 -10.00 5.99 35.49
N GLN A 582 -9.16 5.05 35.98
CA GLN A 582 -8.11 5.39 36.94
C GLN A 582 -7.07 6.34 36.35
N ALA A 583 -6.63 6.13 35.11
CA ALA A 583 -5.72 7.05 34.42
C ALA A 583 -6.35 8.45 34.25
N CYS A 584 -7.64 8.54 33.96
CA CYS A 584 -8.37 9.80 33.87
C CYS A 584 -8.54 10.49 35.22
N LYS A 585 -8.70 9.75 36.32
CA LYS A 585 -8.70 10.29 37.68
C LYS A 585 -7.35 10.88 38.05
N VAL A 586 -6.25 10.17 37.78
CA VAL A 586 -4.88 10.70 37.99
C VAL A 586 -4.64 11.97 37.18
N ALA A 587 -5.19 12.05 35.98
CA ALA A 587 -5.06 13.23 35.11
C ALA A 587 -6.11 14.33 35.39
N GLU A 588 -6.90 14.22 36.45
CA GLU A 588 -7.95 15.20 36.84
C GLU A 588 -8.94 15.55 35.72
N ILE A 589 -9.26 14.56 34.85
CA ILE A 589 -10.18 14.76 33.69
C ILE A 589 -11.45 13.93 33.80
N HIS A 590 -11.51 12.94 34.70
CA HIS A 590 -12.63 12.01 34.81
C HIS A 590 -13.98 12.70 35.02
N GLU A 591 -14.07 13.62 36.00
CA GLU A 591 -15.32 14.35 36.31
C GLU A 591 -15.78 15.23 35.13
N VAL A 592 -14.84 15.75 34.33
CA VAL A 592 -15.16 16.53 33.14
C VAL A 592 -15.77 15.61 32.07
N ILE A 593 -15.20 14.43 31.89
CA ILE A 593 -15.71 13.45 30.91
C ILE A 593 -17.12 12.99 31.31
N GLU A 594 -17.37 12.71 32.60
CA GLU A 594 -18.67 12.26 33.07
C GLU A 594 -19.79 13.34 32.87
N LYS A 595 -19.44 14.62 32.89
CA LYS A 595 -20.36 15.71 32.62
C LYS A 595 -20.69 15.87 31.13
N LEU A 596 -19.97 15.21 30.23
CA LEU A 596 -20.28 15.24 28.81
C LEU A 596 -21.51 14.36 28.50
N PRO A 597 -22.36 14.73 27.51
CA PRO A 597 -23.63 14.03 27.23
C PRO A 597 -23.51 12.53 27.02
N GLN A 598 -22.37 12.05 26.49
CA GLN A 598 -22.08 10.65 26.20
C GLN A 598 -20.90 10.11 27.01
N GLY A 599 -20.40 10.85 28.01
CA GLY A 599 -19.25 10.44 28.82
C GLY A 599 -18.03 10.07 27.96
N TYR A 600 -17.45 8.92 28.22
CA TYR A 600 -16.30 8.38 27.47
C TYR A 600 -16.59 8.07 25.99
N SER A 601 -17.85 7.87 25.62
CA SER A 601 -18.29 7.66 24.24
C SER A 601 -18.49 8.96 23.46
N THR A 602 -18.23 10.12 24.07
CA THR A 602 -18.32 11.41 23.40
C THR A 602 -17.33 11.46 22.25
N VAL A 603 -17.85 11.73 21.05
CA VAL A 603 -17.06 11.87 19.83
C VAL A 603 -16.42 13.26 19.80
N ILE A 604 -15.11 13.28 19.61
CA ILE A 604 -14.32 14.50 19.41
C ILE A 604 -13.89 14.60 17.95
N GLY A 605 -13.93 15.82 17.40
CA GLY A 605 -13.51 16.08 16.02
C GLY A 605 -11.99 16.06 15.84
N GLU A 606 -11.55 16.34 14.61
CA GLU A 606 -10.12 16.47 14.30
C GLU A 606 -9.45 17.48 15.24
N HIS A 607 -8.23 17.19 15.68
CA HIS A 607 -7.47 17.97 16.66
C HIS A 607 -8.19 18.20 17.99
N GLY A 608 -9.19 17.35 18.32
CA GLY A 608 -9.95 17.45 19.56
C GLY A 608 -10.91 18.65 19.59
N VAL A 609 -11.53 18.99 18.46
CA VAL A 609 -12.60 20.00 18.41
C VAL A 609 -13.69 19.62 19.42
N GLY A 610 -14.12 20.60 20.21
CA GLY A 610 -15.09 20.43 21.31
C GLY A 610 -14.45 20.33 22.70
N LEU A 611 -13.12 20.27 22.82
CA LEU A 611 -12.39 20.28 24.08
C LEU A 611 -11.54 21.55 24.22
N SER A 612 -11.44 22.07 25.46
CA SER A 612 -10.52 23.17 25.77
C SER A 612 -9.05 22.70 25.73
N GLY A 613 -8.11 23.65 25.61
CA GLY A 613 -6.65 23.31 25.60
C GLY A 613 -6.22 22.53 26.85
N GLY A 614 -6.69 22.94 28.04
CA GLY A 614 -6.39 22.20 29.27
C GLY A 614 -7.03 20.81 29.35
N GLN A 615 -8.22 20.61 28.75
CA GLN A 615 -8.85 19.28 28.66
C GLN A 615 -8.07 18.37 27.72
N LYS A 616 -7.61 18.87 26.57
CA LYS A 616 -6.73 18.12 25.65
C LYS A 616 -5.44 17.69 26.34
N GLN A 617 -4.84 18.59 27.08
CA GLN A 617 -3.59 18.32 27.80
C GLN A 617 -3.78 17.28 28.90
N ARG A 618 -4.87 17.36 29.69
CA ARG A 618 -5.21 16.33 30.68
C ARG A 618 -5.47 14.96 30.04
N LEU A 619 -6.09 14.90 28.85
CA LEU A 619 -6.20 13.66 28.10
C LEU A 619 -4.85 13.10 27.65
N ALA A 620 -3.89 13.95 27.27
CA ALA A 620 -2.53 13.52 26.97
C ALA A 620 -1.82 12.96 28.21
N ILE A 621 -2.04 13.56 29.37
CA ILE A 621 -1.54 13.04 30.65
C ILE A 621 -2.15 11.66 30.94
N ALA A 622 -3.48 11.51 30.81
CA ALA A 622 -4.16 10.22 30.99
C ALA A 622 -3.59 9.14 30.04
N ARG A 623 -3.32 9.49 28.77
CA ARG A 623 -2.64 8.59 27.82
C ARG A 623 -1.26 8.17 28.29
N ALA A 624 -0.45 9.12 28.76
CA ALA A 624 0.89 8.84 29.24
C ALA A 624 0.88 7.91 30.46
N VAL A 625 -0.03 8.12 31.41
CA VAL A 625 -0.22 7.29 32.61
C VAL A 625 -0.73 5.90 32.26
N LEU A 626 -1.76 5.79 31.37
CA LEU A 626 -2.37 4.53 30.95
C LEU A 626 -1.35 3.58 30.31
N LYS A 627 -0.31 4.11 29.71
CA LYS A 627 0.78 3.35 29.13
C LYS A 627 1.63 2.62 30.18
N ARG A 628 1.58 3.03 31.46
CA ARG A 628 2.40 2.52 32.59
C ARG A 628 3.90 2.52 32.26
N PRO A 629 4.49 3.65 31.83
CA PRO A 629 5.89 3.73 31.42
C PRO A 629 6.83 3.69 32.64
N ARG A 630 8.13 3.45 32.39
CA ARG A 630 9.19 3.59 33.40
C ARG A 630 9.66 5.02 33.56
N ILE A 631 9.58 5.82 32.51
CA ILE A 631 10.03 7.20 32.44
C ILE A 631 8.89 8.05 31.90
N LEU A 632 8.50 9.10 32.63
CA LEU A 632 7.54 10.09 32.18
C LEU A 632 8.28 11.36 31.74
N ILE A 633 7.94 11.86 30.57
CA ILE A 633 8.47 13.11 30.03
C ILE A 633 7.30 14.09 29.87
N PHE A 634 7.41 15.26 30.53
CA PHE A 634 6.47 16.35 30.42
C PHE A 634 7.15 17.52 29.70
N ASP A 635 6.71 17.84 28.50
CA ASP A 635 7.23 18.98 27.72
C ASP A 635 6.23 20.13 27.81
N GLU A 636 6.47 21.07 28.72
CA GLU A 636 5.59 22.22 29.03
C GLU A 636 4.12 21.82 29.31
N ALA A 637 3.93 20.67 29.97
CA ALA A 637 2.61 20.04 30.13
C ALA A 637 1.66 20.81 31.07
N THR A 638 2.09 21.88 31.73
CA THR A 638 1.26 22.69 32.59
C THR A 638 0.86 24.03 31.98
N SER A 639 1.40 24.38 30.79
CA SER A 639 1.17 25.70 30.16
C SER A 639 -0.31 25.95 29.77
N GLY A 640 -1.10 24.89 29.58
CA GLY A 640 -2.54 24.96 29.26
C GLY A 640 -3.45 24.68 30.46
N LEU A 641 -2.91 24.44 31.66
CA LEU A 641 -3.69 24.17 32.87
C LEU A 641 -3.90 25.46 33.68
N ASP A 642 -5.06 25.57 34.32
CA ASP A 642 -5.28 26.58 35.34
C ASP A 642 -4.43 26.30 36.58
N GLN A 643 -4.10 27.34 37.36
CA GLN A 643 -3.17 27.26 38.48
C GLN A 643 -3.57 26.21 39.51
N GLN A 644 -4.87 26.09 39.83
CA GLN A 644 -5.36 25.10 40.79
C GLN A 644 -5.17 23.67 40.32
N THR A 645 -5.43 23.39 39.02
CA THR A 645 -5.24 22.08 38.43
C THR A 645 -3.76 21.76 38.30
N ALA A 646 -2.93 22.73 37.96
CA ALA A 646 -1.47 22.53 37.89
C ALA A 646 -0.86 22.19 39.28
N GLU A 647 -1.32 22.87 40.34
CA GLU A 647 -0.91 22.61 41.73
C GLU A 647 -1.36 21.21 42.24
N ARG A 648 -2.55 20.76 41.86
CA ARG A 648 -3.04 19.42 42.23
C ARG A 648 -2.31 18.30 41.47
N PHE A 649 -1.85 18.61 40.27
CA PHE A 649 -1.13 17.65 39.43
C PHE A 649 0.35 17.54 39.79
N ALA A 650 0.98 18.63 40.29
CA ALA A 650 2.37 18.66 40.72
C ALA A 650 2.58 17.96 42.08
#